data_60827eed525b7a2bff3912727083a527
#
_entry.id   60827eed525b7a2bff3912727083a527
#
_cell.length_a   1.000
_cell.length_b   1.000
_cell.length_c   1.000
_cell.angle_alpha   90.00
_cell.angle_beta   90.00
_cell.angle_gamma   90.00
#
_symmetry.space_group_name_H-M   'P 1'
#
loop_
_entity.id
_entity.type
_entity.pdbx_description
1 polymer ?
#
loop_
_entity_poly.entity_id
_entity_poly.type
_entity_poly.pdbx_seq_one_letter_code
_entity_poly.pdbx_strand_id
1 'polypeptide(L)'
;MDNYREQAPFPAQGLYDPRFEHENCGIGAVVNMKGETDRSVVDNALKIVETLEHRAGKDAEGKTGDGVGILLQISHTYFSKVAKELNIPIGDKREYGIGMFFFPQTKAKYEKAMKTFEQVLKEENLEFLGWREVPVNPSVLGSKALESMPHIMQAFIKKPKDCEKGIAFDRKLYVARMVFEKRETETYVVSCSSRTIVYKGMFLVKQLRLFYEDLNSPDYHSAIGIVHSRFSTNTNPSWQRSHPNRMMVHNGEINTITGNVDKMLSRENILKSDVLGDRMKDIVPMLDVRGSDSARLDNTLEFMMMSGMDLPLAVMATIPEPWQHIPTMSREKKAFYQYYATMMEPWDGPASIIFTDGDIMGAVLDRNGLRPSRYYLTDDGKGNRYLVLSSEVGALEIPSDVIVKKERLHPGKMLLVDTVKGELIEDETLKNDYAKRQPYGEWLDHNLYPLADLKIPNKRPFRYHGMELKRLQRAFGYTYETMYSMMIPMALNGGEPTAAMGVDVPIPPLSKQNPPLFDYFKQLFAQVTNPPIDSIRESVITDTTVYLGAAGNLLKEEEANCRVLKVENPILTSLDLMKIRDSHIEGLQTADISMLYTKDTSLADAISNLYAQADAAHDAGAAILILTDRGVDQEHLAIPSLLAVAALETYLVRTRKNTAVSLIVETAEPTEVHHFATLLGFGASAVNPYLAL
;
A
#
# COMPACT_ATOMS: atom_id res chain seq x y z
N MET A 1 24.62 -30.99 25.70
CA MET A 1 23.32 -30.36 25.39
C MET A 1 22.98 -30.58 23.92
N ASP A 2 22.75 -31.83 23.59
CA ASP A 2 22.54 -32.28 22.20
C ASP A 2 21.18 -32.96 22.12
N ASN A 3 20.07 -32.19 22.11
CA ASN A 3 18.74 -32.79 21.94
C ASN A 3 17.74 -31.87 21.23
N TYR A 4 18.22 -30.99 20.33
CA TYR A 4 17.37 -30.50 19.23
C TYR A 4 17.84 -31.16 17.94
N ARG A 5 17.86 -32.48 17.94
CA ARG A 5 17.88 -33.25 16.70
C ARG A 5 16.58 -33.01 15.99
N GLU A 6 16.66 -32.75 14.69
CA GLU A 6 15.61 -32.83 13.69
C GLU A 6 14.44 -33.68 14.18
N GLN A 7 13.42 -33.04 14.72
CA GLN A 7 12.14 -33.71 14.82
C GLN A 7 11.74 -33.95 13.37
N ALA A 8 11.82 -35.20 12.95
CA ALA A 8 11.26 -35.62 11.68
C ALA A 8 9.86 -35.00 11.56
N PRO A 9 9.49 -34.42 10.42
CA PRO A 9 8.16 -33.88 10.23
C PRO A 9 7.15 -34.92 10.66
N PHE A 10 6.06 -34.53 11.32
CA PHE A 10 5.03 -35.45 11.75
C PHE A 10 4.68 -36.39 10.59
N PRO A 11 4.67 -37.71 10.80
CA PRO A 11 4.39 -38.64 9.72
C PRO A 11 2.98 -38.39 9.16
N ALA A 12 2.80 -38.62 7.86
CA ALA A 12 1.49 -38.55 7.24
C ALA A 12 0.49 -39.45 8.02
N GLN A 13 -0.62 -38.87 8.47
CA GLN A 13 -1.63 -39.57 9.28
C GLN A 13 -3.04 -39.09 8.91
N GLY A 14 -3.90 -40.04 8.51
CA GLY A 14 -5.23 -39.71 8.04
C GLY A 14 -5.21 -38.83 6.81
N LEU A 15 -5.83 -37.65 6.88
CA LEU A 15 -5.82 -36.64 5.81
C LEU A 15 -4.61 -35.70 5.89
N TYR A 16 -3.80 -35.78 6.94
CA TYR A 16 -2.60 -34.97 7.09
C TYR A 16 -1.44 -35.57 6.32
N ASP A 17 -0.83 -34.78 5.46
CA ASP A 17 0.40 -35.10 4.76
C ASP A 17 1.30 -33.86 4.78
N PRO A 18 2.50 -33.93 5.42
CA PRO A 18 3.39 -32.78 5.55
C PRO A 18 3.85 -32.22 4.20
N ARG A 19 3.72 -32.96 3.10
CA ARG A 19 4.05 -32.46 1.74
C ARG A 19 3.09 -31.37 1.29
N PHE A 20 1.90 -31.25 1.91
CA PHE A 20 0.89 -30.21 1.62
C PHE A 20 0.92 -29.06 2.63
N GLU A 21 1.78 -29.09 3.64
CA GLU A 21 2.00 -27.96 4.54
C GLU A 21 2.78 -26.84 3.85
N HIS A 22 2.05 -25.92 3.27
CA HIS A 22 2.60 -24.68 2.71
C HIS A 22 1.78 -23.51 3.21
N GLU A 23 2.40 -22.66 4.03
CA GLU A 23 1.74 -21.48 4.60
C GLU A 23 2.59 -20.24 4.41
N ASN A 24 1.99 -19.18 3.88
CA ASN A 24 2.54 -17.83 3.88
C ASN A 24 3.95 -17.66 3.28
N CYS A 25 4.26 -16.43 2.86
CA CYS A 25 5.60 -16.10 2.36
C CYS A 25 6.68 -16.23 3.45
N GLY A 26 7.88 -16.66 3.06
CA GLY A 26 9.09 -16.59 3.89
C GLY A 26 9.87 -15.31 3.59
N ILE A 27 10.22 -14.53 4.60
CA ILE A 27 11.03 -13.32 4.46
C ILE A 27 12.21 -13.33 5.41
N GLY A 28 13.30 -12.67 5.00
CA GLY A 28 14.45 -12.48 5.85
C GLY A 28 15.40 -11.40 5.39
N ALA A 29 16.26 -10.98 6.29
CA ALA A 29 17.32 -10.02 6.02
C ALA A 29 18.57 -10.33 6.84
N VAL A 30 19.72 -10.07 6.25
CA VAL A 30 21.02 -10.06 6.92
C VAL A 30 21.68 -8.73 6.63
N VAL A 31 22.11 -8.03 7.67
CA VAL A 31 22.72 -6.70 7.55
C VAL A 31 23.99 -6.64 8.40
N ASN A 32 25.10 -6.27 7.77
CA ASN A 32 26.27 -5.81 8.50
C ASN A 32 26.00 -4.38 8.97
N MET A 33 25.87 -4.20 10.28
CA MET A 33 25.43 -2.92 10.86
C MET A 33 26.42 -1.77 10.60
N LYS A 34 27.71 -2.08 10.37
CA LYS A 34 28.74 -1.07 10.06
C LYS A 34 28.81 -0.72 8.57
N GLY A 35 27.99 -1.34 7.71
CA GLY A 35 28.01 -1.10 6.28
C GLY A 35 29.22 -1.72 5.56
N GLU A 36 30.01 -2.51 6.24
CA GLU A 36 31.11 -3.26 5.62
C GLU A 36 30.55 -4.36 4.74
N THR A 37 30.95 -4.37 3.49
CA THR A 37 30.46 -5.35 2.54
C THR A 37 31.19 -6.68 2.70
N ASP A 38 30.41 -7.77 2.82
CA ASP A 38 30.92 -9.11 3.07
C ASP A 38 30.17 -10.13 2.21
N ARG A 39 30.86 -11.17 1.81
CA ARG A 39 30.28 -12.34 1.11
C ARG A 39 29.32 -13.11 2.01
N SER A 40 29.60 -13.19 3.30
CA SER A 40 28.76 -13.91 4.25
C SER A 40 27.33 -13.35 4.35
N VAL A 41 27.14 -12.05 4.12
CA VAL A 41 25.79 -11.42 4.07
C VAL A 41 24.97 -12.03 2.94
N VAL A 42 25.57 -12.21 1.76
CA VAL A 42 24.90 -12.80 0.60
C VAL A 42 24.57 -14.27 0.86
N ASP A 43 25.55 -15.03 1.34
CA ASP A 43 25.39 -16.47 1.61
C ASP A 43 24.37 -16.74 2.71
N ASN A 44 24.40 -15.97 3.80
CA ASN A 44 23.47 -16.10 4.91
C ASN A 44 22.04 -15.69 4.51
N ALA A 45 21.86 -14.63 3.71
CA ALA A 45 20.57 -14.25 3.20
C ALA A 45 19.98 -15.35 2.29
N LEU A 46 20.77 -15.90 1.37
CA LEU A 46 20.35 -17.03 0.54
C LEU A 46 20.04 -18.28 1.39
N LYS A 47 20.83 -18.54 2.45
CA LYS A 47 20.57 -19.65 3.35
C LYS A 47 19.24 -19.50 4.10
N ILE A 48 18.89 -18.29 4.54
CA ILE A 48 17.58 -18.04 5.17
C ILE A 48 16.44 -18.47 4.24
N VAL A 49 16.44 -18.03 2.98
CA VAL A 49 15.35 -18.36 2.06
C VAL A 49 15.34 -19.85 1.70
N GLU A 50 16.50 -20.48 1.59
CA GLU A 50 16.62 -21.93 1.35
C GLU A 50 16.06 -22.75 2.52
N THR A 51 16.28 -22.31 3.76
CA THR A 51 15.74 -22.97 4.96
C THR A 51 14.21 -22.79 5.07
N LEU A 52 13.67 -21.69 4.54
CA LEU A 52 12.23 -21.40 4.51
C LEU A 52 11.49 -22.09 3.33
N GLU A 53 12.01 -23.19 2.80
CA GLU A 53 11.41 -23.91 1.66
C GLU A 53 9.95 -24.34 1.90
N HIS A 54 9.60 -24.70 3.14
CA HIS A 54 8.26 -25.08 3.54
C HIS A 54 7.23 -23.93 3.42
N ARG A 55 7.69 -22.67 3.30
CA ARG A 55 6.85 -21.48 3.08
C ARG A 55 6.70 -21.08 1.62
N ALA A 56 7.37 -21.75 0.71
CA ALA A 56 7.34 -21.42 -0.71
C ALA A 56 6.22 -22.16 -1.42
N GLY A 57 5.47 -21.46 -2.28
CA GLY A 57 4.51 -22.07 -3.18
C GLY A 57 5.19 -22.87 -4.28
N LYS A 58 4.60 -24.00 -4.65
CA LYS A 58 5.05 -24.89 -5.73
C LYS A 58 3.88 -25.17 -6.67
N ASP A 59 4.18 -25.31 -7.95
CA ASP A 59 3.20 -25.78 -8.92
C ASP A 59 2.94 -27.29 -8.80
N ALA A 60 1.98 -27.79 -9.56
CA ALA A 60 1.59 -29.20 -9.53
C ALA A 60 2.75 -30.15 -9.97
N GLU A 61 3.70 -29.68 -10.78
CA GLU A 61 4.88 -30.45 -11.16
C GLU A 61 5.97 -30.49 -10.08
N GLY A 62 5.85 -29.62 -9.05
CA GLY A 62 6.84 -29.46 -8.00
C GLY A 62 8.18 -28.90 -8.48
N LYS A 63 8.24 -28.29 -9.66
CA LYS A 63 9.46 -27.79 -10.32
C LYS A 63 9.48 -26.30 -10.56
N THR A 64 8.32 -25.65 -10.58
CA THR A 64 8.18 -24.20 -10.69
C THR A 64 7.66 -23.64 -9.37
N GLY A 65 8.32 -22.62 -8.84
CA GLY A 65 7.87 -21.93 -7.63
C GLY A 65 7.07 -20.67 -7.95
N ASP A 66 6.35 -20.16 -6.95
CA ASP A 66 5.58 -18.91 -7.03
C ASP A 66 6.46 -17.68 -7.14
N GLY A 67 7.72 -17.79 -6.79
CA GLY A 67 8.73 -16.75 -6.91
C GLY A 67 9.66 -16.68 -5.71
N VAL A 68 10.94 -16.50 -6.00
CA VAL A 68 12.01 -16.30 -5.01
C VAL A 68 12.95 -15.21 -5.52
N GLY A 69 13.57 -14.47 -4.60
CA GLY A 69 14.60 -13.51 -4.97
C GLY A 69 15.34 -12.93 -3.79
N ILE A 70 16.34 -12.13 -4.15
CA ILE A 70 17.22 -11.42 -3.24
C ILE A 70 17.45 -9.99 -3.73
N LEU A 71 17.39 -9.04 -2.80
CA LEU A 71 17.81 -7.66 -2.99
C LEU A 71 19.14 -7.45 -2.27
N LEU A 72 20.11 -6.92 -2.98
CA LEU A 72 21.48 -6.70 -2.51
C LEU A 72 21.93 -5.29 -2.84
N GLN A 73 22.99 -4.83 -2.18
CA GLN A 73 23.73 -3.68 -2.70
C GLN A 73 24.49 -4.08 -3.98
N ILE A 74 24.70 -3.11 -4.88
CA ILE A 74 25.54 -3.28 -6.05
C ILE A 74 26.99 -3.55 -5.56
N SER A 75 27.49 -4.74 -5.79
CA SER A 75 28.85 -5.14 -5.40
C SER A 75 29.89 -4.53 -6.33
N HIS A 76 30.54 -3.46 -5.89
CA HIS A 76 31.58 -2.82 -6.71
C HIS A 76 32.75 -3.75 -6.99
N THR A 77 33.14 -4.59 -6.04
CA THR A 77 34.19 -5.62 -6.21
C THR A 77 33.88 -6.56 -7.36
N TYR A 78 32.63 -7.07 -7.40
CA TYR A 78 32.17 -7.97 -8.45
C TYR A 78 32.05 -7.26 -9.80
N PHE A 79 31.27 -6.17 -9.85
CA PHE A 79 30.96 -5.49 -11.10
C PHE A 79 32.17 -4.79 -11.73
N SER A 80 33.20 -4.42 -10.98
CA SER A 80 34.46 -3.92 -11.52
C SER A 80 35.21 -4.97 -12.35
N LYS A 81 35.18 -6.25 -11.93
CA LYS A 81 35.76 -7.36 -12.68
C LYS A 81 34.94 -7.63 -13.95
N VAL A 82 33.62 -7.75 -13.81
CA VAL A 82 32.70 -7.97 -14.92
C VAL A 82 32.81 -6.85 -15.98
N ALA A 83 32.84 -5.59 -15.55
CA ALA A 83 32.96 -4.46 -16.44
C ALA A 83 34.32 -4.45 -17.19
N LYS A 84 35.39 -4.81 -16.52
CA LYS A 84 36.72 -4.96 -17.14
C LYS A 84 36.73 -6.03 -18.23
N GLU A 85 36.13 -7.20 -17.96
CA GLU A 85 36.01 -8.30 -18.93
C GLU A 85 35.20 -7.89 -20.18
N LEU A 86 34.17 -7.07 -19.99
CA LEU A 86 33.30 -6.61 -21.05
C LEU A 86 33.76 -5.26 -21.69
N ASN A 87 34.89 -4.71 -21.24
CA ASN A 87 35.39 -3.38 -21.65
C ASN A 87 34.36 -2.25 -21.42
N ILE A 88 33.58 -2.33 -20.35
CA ILE A 88 32.63 -1.30 -19.94
C ILE A 88 33.34 -0.36 -18.94
N PRO A 89 33.49 0.95 -19.25
CA PRO A 89 34.25 1.87 -18.41
C PRO A 89 33.44 2.41 -17.25
N ILE A 90 33.16 1.60 -16.23
CA ILE A 90 32.53 2.05 -14.99
C ILE A 90 33.52 2.86 -14.16
N GLY A 91 33.02 3.82 -13.39
CA GLY A 91 33.83 4.60 -12.43
C GLY A 91 33.96 3.87 -11.09
N ASP A 92 34.29 4.61 -10.05
CA ASP A 92 34.34 4.13 -8.67
C ASP A 92 32.97 3.73 -8.14
N LYS A 93 32.96 3.18 -6.92
CA LYS A 93 31.71 2.83 -6.21
C LYS A 93 30.72 3.99 -6.21
N ARG A 94 29.48 3.72 -6.67
CA ARG A 94 28.38 4.69 -6.81
C ARG A 94 28.59 5.80 -7.87
N GLU A 95 29.54 5.63 -8.78
CA GLU A 95 29.68 6.50 -9.96
C GLU A 95 29.01 5.95 -11.21
N TYR A 96 28.38 4.79 -11.04
CA TYR A 96 27.55 4.16 -12.07
C TYR A 96 26.28 3.57 -11.43
N GLY A 97 25.25 3.45 -12.24
CA GLY A 97 24.01 2.74 -11.92
C GLY A 97 23.89 1.48 -12.76
N ILE A 98 23.14 0.52 -12.27
CA ILE A 98 22.78 -0.71 -12.98
C ILE A 98 21.27 -0.83 -13.09
N GLY A 99 20.78 -0.91 -14.34
CA GLY A 99 19.41 -1.32 -14.64
C GLY A 99 19.36 -2.82 -14.86
N MET A 100 18.45 -3.54 -14.18
CA MET A 100 18.16 -4.95 -14.37
C MET A 100 16.83 -5.10 -15.10
N PHE A 101 16.80 -5.81 -16.24
CA PHE A 101 15.66 -5.86 -17.13
C PHE A 101 15.19 -7.28 -17.40
N PHE A 102 13.88 -7.46 -17.43
CA PHE A 102 13.20 -8.61 -18.00
C PHE A 102 12.59 -8.19 -19.32
N PHE A 103 13.30 -8.48 -20.40
CA PHE A 103 12.86 -8.21 -21.76
C PHE A 103 11.99 -9.34 -22.33
N PRO A 104 11.15 -9.04 -23.35
CA PRO A 104 10.47 -10.07 -24.13
C PRO A 104 11.45 -11.09 -24.71
N GLN A 105 11.01 -12.34 -24.90
CA GLN A 105 11.84 -13.41 -25.45
C GLN A 105 12.22 -13.20 -26.93
N THR A 106 11.35 -12.53 -27.68
CA THR A 106 11.53 -12.34 -29.13
C THR A 106 12.64 -11.32 -29.41
N LYS A 107 13.68 -11.73 -30.14
CA LYS A 107 14.87 -10.92 -30.46
C LYS A 107 14.54 -9.51 -30.96
N ALA A 108 13.66 -9.41 -31.95
CA ALA A 108 13.27 -8.12 -32.52
C ALA A 108 12.62 -7.17 -31.48
N LYS A 109 11.85 -7.74 -30.53
CA LYS A 109 11.20 -6.96 -29.46
C LYS A 109 12.20 -6.47 -28.42
N TYR A 110 13.08 -7.36 -27.95
CA TYR A 110 14.04 -6.94 -26.92
C TYR A 110 15.09 -5.98 -27.49
N GLU A 111 15.57 -6.18 -28.72
CA GLU A 111 16.50 -5.23 -29.37
C GLU A 111 15.88 -3.84 -29.57
N LYS A 112 14.58 -3.79 -29.90
CA LYS A 112 13.82 -2.52 -29.96
C LYS A 112 13.76 -1.87 -28.59
N ALA A 113 13.40 -2.62 -27.55
CA ALA A 113 13.29 -2.11 -26.19
C ALA A 113 14.65 -1.61 -25.65
N MET A 114 15.75 -2.32 -25.92
CA MET A 114 17.11 -1.87 -25.59
C MET A 114 17.43 -0.52 -26.23
N LYS A 115 17.18 -0.36 -27.52
CA LYS A 115 17.37 0.92 -28.24
C LYS A 115 16.48 2.03 -27.67
N THR A 116 15.23 1.70 -27.31
CA THR A 116 14.33 2.66 -26.65
C THR A 116 14.93 3.15 -25.33
N PHE A 117 15.52 2.26 -24.53
CA PHE A 117 16.16 2.65 -23.26
C PHE A 117 17.40 3.51 -23.49
N GLU A 118 18.27 3.15 -24.43
CA GLU A 118 19.44 3.97 -24.81
C GLU A 118 19.03 5.37 -25.29
N GLN A 119 17.93 5.47 -26.06
CA GLN A 119 17.40 6.74 -26.52
C GLN A 119 16.87 7.58 -25.34
N VAL A 120 16.15 6.95 -24.38
CA VAL A 120 15.69 7.63 -23.16
C VAL A 120 16.87 8.14 -22.35
N LEU A 121 17.90 7.33 -22.12
CA LEU A 121 19.09 7.78 -21.40
C LEU A 121 19.74 9.01 -22.06
N LYS A 122 19.83 9.03 -23.38
CA LYS A 122 20.34 10.17 -24.14
C LYS A 122 19.48 11.43 -23.95
N GLU A 123 18.16 11.29 -24.00
CA GLU A 123 17.20 12.39 -23.76
C GLU A 123 17.30 12.93 -22.33
N GLU A 124 17.56 12.03 -21.37
CA GLU A 124 17.75 12.36 -19.94
C GLU A 124 19.17 12.86 -19.60
N ASN A 125 20.04 13.05 -20.59
CA ASN A 125 21.45 13.43 -20.43
C ASN A 125 22.22 12.45 -19.51
N LEU A 126 21.94 11.15 -19.64
CA LEU A 126 22.65 10.07 -18.98
C LEU A 126 23.52 9.31 -19.99
N GLU A 127 24.78 9.07 -19.64
CA GLU A 127 25.71 8.33 -20.50
C GLU A 127 25.50 6.83 -20.33
N PHE A 128 25.07 6.16 -21.39
CA PHE A 128 25.00 4.72 -21.46
C PHE A 128 26.40 4.14 -21.65
N LEU A 129 26.81 3.18 -20.83
CA LEU A 129 28.14 2.57 -20.85
C LEU A 129 28.17 1.22 -21.57
N GLY A 130 27.10 0.44 -21.50
CA GLY A 130 27.04 -0.87 -22.14
C GLY A 130 25.94 -1.77 -21.59
N TRP A 131 25.59 -2.81 -22.36
CA TRP A 131 24.72 -3.89 -21.97
C TRP A 131 25.56 -5.11 -21.53
N ARG A 132 25.01 -5.86 -20.59
CA ARG A 132 25.49 -7.17 -20.16
C ARG A 132 24.33 -8.16 -20.18
N GLU A 133 24.50 -9.27 -20.86
CA GLU A 133 23.60 -10.42 -20.66
C GLU A 133 23.94 -11.06 -19.32
N VAL A 134 22.93 -11.29 -18.50
CA VAL A 134 23.13 -11.88 -17.16
C VAL A 134 23.37 -13.37 -17.32
N PRO A 135 24.48 -13.92 -16.80
CA PRO A 135 24.76 -15.35 -16.84
C PRO A 135 23.72 -16.11 -16.03
N VAL A 136 22.95 -16.96 -16.70
CA VAL A 136 21.89 -17.76 -16.08
C VAL A 136 21.93 -19.21 -16.53
N ASN A 137 21.44 -20.11 -15.69
CA ASN A 137 21.31 -21.53 -16.01
C ASN A 137 19.83 -21.94 -16.12
N PRO A 138 19.25 -21.92 -17.33
CA PRO A 138 17.85 -22.29 -17.55
C PRO A 138 17.52 -23.77 -17.27
N SER A 139 18.53 -24.65 -17.22
CA SER A 139 18.31 -26.10 -17.03
C SER A 139 17.73 -26.45 -15.66
N VAL A 140 17.78 -25.53 -14.69
CA VAL A 140 17.25 -25.74 -13.34
C VAL A 140 15.77 -25.43 -13.24
N LEU A 141 15.17 -24.82 -14.28
CA LEU A 141 13.79 -24.34 -14.25
C LEU A 141 12.77 -25.45 -14.52
N GLY A 142 11.58 -25.32 -13.94
CA GLY A 142 10.41 -26.08 -14.33
C GLY A 142 9.82 -25.56 -15.66
N SER A 143 8.93 -26.36 -16.28
CA SER A 143 8.38 -26.08 -17.62
C SER A 143 7.70 -24.70 -17.71
N LYS A 144 6.86 -24.35 -16.74
CA LYS A 144 6.13 -23.07 -16.73
C LYS A 144 7.05 -21.85 -16.56
N ALA A 145 8.08 -21.97 -15.69
CA ALA A 145 9.06 -20.92 -15.51
C ALA A 145 9.88 -20.72 -16.78
N LEU A 146 10.28 -21.81 -17.44
CA LEU A 146 11.05 -21.79 -18.69
C LEU A 146 10.22 -21.20 -19.86
N GLU A 147 8.96 -21.60 -20.01
CA GLU A 147 8.06 -21.08 -21.05
C GLU A 147 7.92 -19.55 -21.00
N SER A 148 7.85 -18.98 -19.79
CA SER A 148 7.68 -17.55 -19.57
C SER A 148 8.97 -16.81 -19.21
N MET A 149 10.13 -17.48 -19.29
CA MET A 149 11.43 -16.90 -18.93
C MET A 149 11.75 -15.67 -19.79
N PRO A 150 11.99 -14.49 -19.19
CA PRO A 150 12.39 -13.31 -19.94
C PRO A 150 13.84 -13.40 -20.45
N HIS A 151 14.19 -12.56 -21.42
CA HIS A 151 15.58 -12.28 -21.74
C HIS A 151 16.13 -11.30 -20.73
N ILE A 152 17.15 -11.70 -19.96
CA ILE A 152 17.62 -10.97 -18.76
C ILE A 152 18.91 -10.21 -19.07
N MET A 153 18.84 -8.88 -18.98
CA MET A 153 19.95 -7.98 -19.29
C MET A 153 20.21 -6.97 -18.18
N GLN A 154 21.44 -6.50 -18.11
CA GLN A 154 21.88 -5.37 -17.27
C GLN A 154 22.39 -4.23 -18.15
N ALA A 155 21.92 -3.00 -17.84
CA ALA A 155 22.45 -1.76 -18.45
C ALA A 155 23.34 -1.05 -17.45
N PHE A 156 24.52 -0.64 -17.87
CA PHE A 156 25.44 0.19 -17.08
C PHE A 156 25.29 1.65 -17.51
N ILE A 157 25.11 2.53 -16.53
CA ILE A 157 24.80 3.96 -16.75
C ILE A 157 25.76 4.78 -15.90
N LYS A 158 26.43 5.75 -16.50
CA LYS A 158 27.39 6.60 -15.81
C LYS A 158 26.71 7.72 -15.04
N LYS A 159 27.21 8.01 -13.86
CA LYS A 159 26.78 9.16 -13.08
C LYS A 159 27.26 10.46 -13.75
N PRO A 160 26.38 11.45 -14.00
CA PRO A 160 26.80 12.75 -14.47
C PRO A 160 27.77 13.44 -13.50
N LYS A 161 28.72 14.21 -14.05
CA LYS A 161 29.75 14.89 -13.23
C LYS A 161 29.17 15.90 -12.25
N ASP A 162 28.11 16.57 -12.65
CA ASP A 162 27.37 17.60 -11.90
C ASP A 162 26.31 17.00 -10.93
N CYS A 163 26.23 15.68 -10.83
CA CYS A 163 25.29 14.99 -9.96
C CYS A 163 26.00 14.36 -8.75
N GLU A 164 25.46 14.53 -7.55
CA GLU A 164 25.94 13.86 -6.35
C GLU A 164 25.70 12.36 -6.40
N LYS A 165 26.54 11.58 -5.68
CA LYS A 165 26.37 10.14 -5.50
C LYS A 165 25.13 9.85 -4.62
N GLY A 166 24.58 8.65 -4.75
CA GLY A 166 23.44 8.20 -3.94
C GLY A 166 22.11 8.68 -4.48
N ILE A 167 21.25 9.18 -3.60
CA ILE A 167 19.84 9.49 -3.93
C ILE A 167 19.71 10.50 -5.10
N ALA A 168 20.59 11.45 -5.24
CA ALA A 168 20.53 12.43 -6.32
C ALA A 168 20.70 11.75 -7.70
N PHE A 169 21.61 10.80 -7.81
CA PHE A 169 21.80 10.03 -9.03
C PHE A 169 20.64 9.02 -9.22
N ASP A 170 20.18 8.37 -8.16
CA ASP A 170 19.05 7.44 -8.24
C ASP A 170 17.76 8.14 -8.70
N ARG A 171 17.54 9.42 -8.38
CA ARG A 171 16.44 10.23 -8.92
C ARG A 171 16.50 10.39 -10.45
N LYS A 172 17.69 10.61 -11.00
CA LYS A 172 17.86 10.68 -12.47
C LYS A 172 17.58 9.32 -13.11
N LEU A 173 18.05 8.23 -12.51
CA LEU A 173 17.77 6.87 -12.95
C LEU A 173 16.27 6.52 -12.85
N TYR A 174 15.62 6.94 -11.77
CA TYR A 174 14.18 6.79 -11.57
C TYR A 174 13.37 7.49 -12.67
N VAL A 175 13.67 8.76 -12.98
CA VAL A 175 12.99 9.49 -14.05
C VAL A 175 13.20 8.80 -15.39
N ALA A 176 14.42 8.41 -15.74
CA ALA A 176 14.73 7.70 -16.98
C ALA A 176 13.95 6.37 -17.07
N ARG A 177 13.87 5.60 -15.98
CA ARG A 177 13.07 4.38 -15.91
C ARG A 177 11.58 4.66 -16.14
N MET A 178 11.01 5.64 -15.46
CA MET A 178 9.60 5.98 -15.59
C MET A 178 9.23 6.44 -17.01
N VAL A 179 10.10 7.21 -17.64
CA VAL A 179 9.93 7.61 -19.06
C VAL A 179 10.03 6.38 -19.98
N PHE A 180 10.95 5.46 -19.71
CA PHE A 180 11.10 4.22 -20.49
C PHE A 180 9.86 3.31 -20.34
N GLU A 181 9.39 3.06 -19.13
CA GLU A 181 8.23 2.17 -18.84
C GLU A 181 6.93 2.70 -19.48
N LYS A 182 6.83 4.01 -19.73
CA LYS A 182 5.71 4.59 -20.50
C LYS A 182 5.79 4.31 -22.00
N ARG A 183 7.00 4.21 -22.54
CA ARG A 183 7.21 3.98 -23.99
C ARG A 183 7.26 2.50 -24.33
N GLU A 184 7.67 1.67 -23.37
CA GLU A 184 7.89 0.24 -23.57
C GLU A 184 7.15 -0.57 -22.48
N THR A 185 5.98 -1.08 -22.83
CA THR A 185 5.06 -1.73 -21.87
C THR A 185 5.23 -3.25 -21.77
N GLU A 186 6.00 -3.87 -22.67
CA GLU A 186 6.27 -5.31 -22.65
C GLU A 186 7.53 -5.67 -21.85
N THR A 187 8.33 -4.69 -21.47
CA THR A 187 9.55 -4.87 -20.68
C THR A 187 9.29 -4.52 -19.23
N TYR A 188 9.81 -5.33 -18.32
CA TYR A 188 9.76 -5.03 -16.88
C TYR A 188 11.14 -4.66 -16.35
N VAL A 189 11.25 -3.48 -15.74
CA VAL A 189 12.48 -3.05 -15.08
C VAL A 189 12.49 -3.55 -13.64
N VAL A 190 13.30 -4.56 -13.39
CA VAL A 190 13.40 -5.24 -12.09
C VAL A 190 13.97 -4.31 -11.02
N SER A 191 15.05 -3.60 -11.35
CA SER A 191 15.67 -2.55 -10.55
C SER A 191 16.45 -1.59 -11.45
N CYS A 192 16.61 -0.33 -11.04
CA CYS A 192 17.44 0.65 -11.72
C CYS A 192 17.98 1.65 -10.68
N SER A 193 19.16 1.41 -10.16
CA SER A 193 19.72 2.15 -9.02
C SER A 193 21.25 2.20 -9.11
N SER A 194 21.85 3.15 -8.38
CA SER A 194 23.28 3.20 -8.12
C SER A 194 23.69 2.50 -6.82
N ARG A 195 22.71 2.02 -6.04
CA ARG A 195 22.91 1.46 -4.70
C ARG A 195 22.48 0.02 -4.57
N THR A 196 21.35 -0.37 -5.16
CA THR A 196 20.72 -1.68 -5.01
C THR A 196 20.49 -2.39 -6.34
N ILE A 197 20.42 -3.72 -6.28
CA ILE A 197 20.07 -4.58 -7.40
C ILE A 197 19.22 -5.75 -6.91
N VAL A 198 18.28 -6.20 -7.74
CA VAL A 198 17.36 -7.30 -7.43
C VAL A 198 17.56 -8.46 -8.39
N TYR A 199 17.74 -9.66 -7.84
CA TYR A 199 17.71 -10.94 -8.55
C TYR A 199 16.46 -11.70 -8.12
N LYS A 200 15.57 -12.03 -9.05
CA LYS A 200 14.31 -12.72 -8.75
C LYS A 200 13.79 -13.52 -9.94
N GLY A 201 12.86 -14.41 -9.69
CA GLY A 201 12.19 -15.16 -10.76
C GLY A 201 11.22 -16.22 -10.21
N MET A 202 10.61 -16.97 -11.11
CA MET A 202 9.68 -18.07 -10.78
C MET A 202 10.43 -19.33 -10.37
N PHE A 203 11.11 -19.27 -9.23
CA PHE A 203 11.98 -20.33 -8.73
C PHE A 203 11.37 -21.06 -7.54
N LEU A 204 11.78 -22.32 -7.36
CA LEU A 204 11.88 -22.94 -6.04
C LEU A 204 13.07 -22.30 -5.30
N VAL A 205 13.03 -22.26 -3.98
CA VAL A 205 14.01 -21.51 -3.17
C VAL A 205 15.47 -21.84 -3.49
N LYS A 206 15.80 -23.12 -3.70
CA LYS A 206 17.16 -23.57 -4.04
C LYS A 206 17.59 -23.22 -5.46
N GLN A 207 16.64 -22.97 -6.37
CA GLN A 207 16.94 -22.66 -7.76
C GLN A 207 17.50 -21.24 -7.94
N LEU A 208 17.22 -20.29 -7.06
CA LEU A 208 17.70 -18.91 -7.18
C LEU A 208 19.22 -18.83 -7.34
N ARG A 209 19.95 -19.50 -6.45
CA ARG A 209 21.41 -19.57 -6.47
C ARG A 209 21.93 -20.35 -7.69
N LEU A 210 21.22 -21.40 -8.08
CA LEU A 210 21.62 -22.26 -9.21
C LEU A 210 21.34 -21.59 -10.56
N PHE A 211 20.38 -20.70 -10.62
CA PHE A 211 19.98 -20.00 -11.85
C PHE A 211 20.87 -18.79 -12.13
N TYR A 212 21.07 -17.89 -11.14
CA TYR A 212 21.91 -16.71 -11.31
C TYR A 212 23.34 -17.00 -10.90
N GLU A 213 24.25 -17.13 -11.91
CA GLU A 213 25.67 -17.43 -11.66
C GLU A 213 26.36 -16.33 -10.86
N ASP A 214 25.94 -15.07 -11.01
CA ASP A 214 26.43 -13.92 -10.25
C ASP A 214 26.41 -14.16 -8.74
N LEU A 215 25.36 -14.81 -8.24
CA LEU A 215 25.15 -15.07 -6.81
C LEU A 215 26.14 -16.09 -6.23
N ASN A 216 26.85 -16.85 -7.07
CA ASN A 216 27.87 -17.81 -6.65
C ASN A 216 29.28 -17.24 -6.64
N SER A 217 29.48 -16.02 -7.19
CA SER A 217 30.81 -15.42 -7.21
C SER A 217 31.29 -15.07 -5.80
N PRO A 218 32.51 -15.50 -5.42
CA PRO A 218 33.11 -15.13 -4.13
C PRO A 218 33.36 -13.63 -3.99
N ASP A 219 33.41 -12.91 -5.12
CA ASP A 219 33.63 -11.46 -5.15
C ASP A 219 32.34 -10.65 -4.99
N TYR A 220 31.18 -11.32 -4.96
CA TYR A 220 29.91 -10.62 -4.75
C TYR A 220 29.72 -10.33 -3.26
N HIS A 221 30.07 -9.12 -2.83
CA HIS A 221 29.98 -8.65 -1.46
C HIS A 221 28.83 -7.66 -1.31
N SER A 222 28.13 -7.72 -0.17
CA SER A 222 27.06 -6.76 0.20
C SER A 222 27.06 -6.55 1.71
N ALA A 223 26.62 -5.38 2.16
CA ALA A 223 26.33 -5.15 3.58
C ALA A 223 24.86 -5.38 3.93
N ILE A 224 23.96 -5.42 2.92
CA ILE A 224 22.53 -5.65 3.08
C ILE A 224 22.12 -6.77 2.14
N GLY A 225 21.45 -7.79 2.66
CA GLY A 225 20.80 -8.84 1.87
C GLY A 225 19.38 -9.06 2.38
N ILE A 226 18.38 -8.85 1.51
CA ILE A 226 16.95 -9.05 1.81
C ILE A 226 16.42 -10.13 0.89
N VAL A 227 15.74 -11.13 1.44
CA VAL A 227 15.24 -12.30 0.71
C VAL A 227 13.76 -12.52 0.93
N HIS A 228 13.17 -13.17 -0.07
CA HIS A 228 11.76 -13.51 -0.04
C HIS A 228 11.50 -14.81 -0.79
N SER A 229 10.71 -15.69 -0.19
CA SER A 229 10.06 -16.82 -0.87
C SER A 229 8.56 -16.60 -0.88
N ARG A 230 7.96 -16.64 -2.06
CA ARG A 230 6.56 -16.29 -2.27
C ARG A 230 5.66 -17.52 -2.15
N PHE A 231 4.55 -17.35 -1.45
CA PHE A 231 3.37 -18.19 -1.55
C PHE A 231 2.21 -17.36 -2.09
N SER A 232 1.75 -17.67 -3.29
CA SER A 232 0.74 -16.87 -3.98
C SER A 232 -0.65 -17.39 -3.69
N THR A 233 -1.49 -16.59 -3.00
CA THR A 233 -2.88 -16.94 -2.71
C THR A 233 -3.87 -16.28 -3.68
N ASN A 234 -3.67 -14.98 -3.97
CA ASN A 234 -4.67 -14.15 -4.67
C ASN A 234 -4.24 -13.68 -6.06
N THR A 235 -3.01 -13.96 -6.49
CA THR A 235 -2.50 -13.52 -7.80
C THR A 235 -1.71 -14.64 -8.47
N ASN A 236 -1.87 -14.79 -9.79
CA ASN A 236 -1.09 -15.77 -10.55
C ASN A 236 0.41 -15.46 -10.45
N PRO A 237 1.27 -16.46 -10.19
CA PRO A 237 2.71 -16.30 -10.22
C PRO A 237 3.22 -15.82 -11.58
N SER A 238 4.23 -14.96 -11.56
CA SER A 238 4.95 -14.52 -12.75
C SER A 238 6.36 -14.04 -12.39
N TRP A 239 7.26 -13.97 -13.36
CA TRP A 239 8.61 -13.43 -13.17
C TRP A 239 8.59 -12.03 -12.56
N GLN A 240 7.71 -11.17 -13.03
CA GLN A 240 7.57 -9.78 -12.57
C GLN A 240 7.04 -9.71 -11.13
N ARG A 241 6.07 -10.57 -10.77
CA ARG A 241 5.43 -10.58 -9.46
C ARG A 241 6.21 -11.29 -8.37
N SER A 242 7.34 -11.92 -8.73
CA SER A 242 8.28 -12.45 -7.73
C SER A 242 8.86 -11.30 -6.89
N HIS A 243 9.12 -11.57 -5.61
CA HIS A 243 9.79 -10.63 -4.72
C HIS A 243 11.30 -10.92 -4.65
N PRO A 244 12.12 -9.95 -4.23
CA PRO A 244 11.80 -8.57 -3.79
C PRO A 244 11.26 -7.68 -4.89
N ASN A 245 10.53 -6.63 -4.48
CA ASN A 245 10.32 -5.46 -5.32
C ASN A 245 11.60 -4.60 -5.34
N ARG A 246 11.54 -3.33 -5.80
CA ARG A 246 12.75 -2.49 -5.92
C ARG A 246 13.34 -2.07 -4.60
N MET A 247 12.48 -1.90 -3.59
CA MET A 247 12.87 -1.38 -2.29
C MET A 247 12.44 -2.26 -1.12
N MET A 248 11.48 -3.18 -1.33
CA MET A 248 10.89 -3.91 -0.23
C MET A 248 10.54 -5.37 -0.54
N VAL A 249 10.37 -6.13 0.54
CA VAL A 249 9.68 -7.42 0.58
C VAL A 249 8.48 -7.33 1.51
N HIS A 250 7.44 -8.10 1.22
CA HIS A 250 6.19 -8.09 1.95
C HIS A 250 5.71 -9.51 2.20
N ASN A 251 5.40 -9.82 3.46
CA ASN A 251 4.68 -11.02 3.84
C ASN A 251 3.32 -10.61 4.40
N GLY A 252 2.27 -10.79 3.61
CA GLY A 252 0.91 -10.45 3.99
C GLY A 252 0.03 -10.01 2.84
N GLU A 253 -0.97 -9.21 3.15
CA GLU A 253 -1.92 -8.62 2.21
C GLU A 253 -2.28 -7.20 2.63
N ILE A 254 -2.37 -6.30 1.67
CA ILE A 254 -2.89 -4.94 1.89
C ILE A 254 -4.36 -4.95 1.49
N ASN A 255 -5.24 -5.09 2.47
CA ASN A 255 -6.68 -5.27 2.24
C ASN A 255 -7.33 -4.00 1.64
N THR A 256 -6.80 -2.83 1.96
CA THR A 256 -7.31 -1.53 1.50
C THR A 256 -6.76 -1.09 0.14
N ILE A 257 -6.05 -1.98 -0.57
CA ILE A 257 -5.23 -1.65 -1.75
C ILE A 257 -5.97 -0.89 -2.85
N THR A 258 -7.23 -1.22 -3.13
CA THR A 258 -8.00 -0.55 -4.19
C THR A 258 -8.21 0.93 -3.87
N GLY A 259 -8.69 1.24 -2.68
CA GLY A 259 -8.87 2.62 -2.22
C GLY A 259 -7.55 3.38 -2.11
N ASN A 260 -6.47 2.73 -1.63
CA ASN A 260 -5.16 3.36 -1.56
C ASN A 260 -4.65 3.76 -2.95
N VAL A 261 -4.80 2.88 -3.95
CA VAL A 261 -4.38 3.15 -5.33
C VAL A 261 -5.20 4.28 -5.93
N ASP A 262 -6.53 4.27 -5.77
CA ASP A 262 -7.41 5.30 -6.30
C ASP A 262 -7.08 6.68 -5.70
N LYS A 263 -6.82 6.74 -4.41
CA LYS A 263 -6.38 7.96 -3.73
C LYS A 263 -5.00 8.43 -4.21
N MET A 264 -4.03 7.52 -4.39
CA MET A 264 -2.70 7.88 -4.88
C MET A 264 -2.74 8.43 -6.31
N LEU A 265 -3.49 7.79 -7.22
CA LEU A 265 -3.67 8.27 -8.59
C LEU A 265 -4.37 9.65 -8.62
N SER A 266 -5.33 9.86 -7.74
CA SER A 266 -6.04 11.15 -7.65
C SER A 266 -5.15 12.27 -7.12
N ARG A 267 -4.21 11.96 -6.21
CA ARG A 267 -3.24 12.92 -5.68
C ARG A 267 -2.26 13.44 -6.72
N GLU A 268 -2.03 12.72 -7.81
CA GLU A 268 -1.06 13.12 -8.85
C GLU A 268 -1.23 14.57 -9.31
N ASN A 269 -2.46 15.11 -9.30
CA ASN A 269 -2.73 16.49 -9.71
C ASN A 269 -2.33 17.55 -8.66
N ILE A 270 -2.29 17.19 -7.39
CA ILE A 270 -1.99 18.13 -6.29
C ILE A 270 -0.57 18.00 -5.76
N LEU A 271 0.10 16.87 -6.03
CA LEU A 271 1.45 16.63 -5.55
C LEU A 271 2.47 17.51 -6.28
N LYS A 272 3.28 18.22 -5.50
CA LYS A 272 4.39 19.04 -5.97
C LYS A 272 5.65 18.66 -5.21
N SER A 273 6.70 18.34 -5.94
CA SER A 273 8.01 18.01 -5.38
C SER A 273 8.99 19.11 -5.75
N ASP A 274 9.63 19.72 -4.74
CA ASP A 274 10.69 20.72 -4.97
C ASP A 274 11.94 20.07 -5.60
N VAL A 275 12.10 18.75 -5.44
CA VAL A 275 13.26 18.00 -5.94
C VAL A 275 13.07 17.55 -7.38
N LEU A 276 11.88 17.13 -7.76
CA LEU A 276 11.56 16.68 -9.11
C LEU A 276 11.05 17.81 -10.01
N GLY A 277 10.48 18.87 -9.43
CA GLY A 277 9.99 20.04 -10.18
C GLY A 277 9.08 19.64 -11.35
N ASP A 278 9.35 20.22 -12.52
CA ASP A 278 8.58 19.94 -13.75
C ASP A 278 8.63 18.50 -14.23
N ARG A 279 9.59 17.69 -13.72
CA ARG A 279 9.72 16.27 -14.06
C ARG A 279 8.58 15.40 -13.48
N MET A 280 7.79 15.95 -12.55
CA MET A 280 6.60 15.29 -12.02
C MET A 280 5.65 14.80 -13.14
N LYS A 281 5.46 15.58 -14.19
CA LYS A 281 4.64 15.22 -15.36
C LYS A 281 5.15 14.00 -16.13
N ASP A 282 6.46 13.75 -16.09
CA ASP A 282 7.10 12.66 -16.81
C ASP A 282 7.01 11.33 -16.06
N ILE A 283 6.74 11.36 -14.75
CA ILE A 283 6.68 10.17 -13.90
C ILE A 283 5.26 9.73 -13.53
N VAL A 284 4.22 10.55 -13.80
CA VAL A 284 2.83 10.14 -13.58
C VAL A 284 2.29 9.37 -14.81
N PRO A 285 1.52 8.29 -14.65
CA PRO A 285 1.08 7.70 -13.39
C PRO A 285 2.25 7.06 -12.63
N MET A 286 2.28 7.29 -11.31
CA MET A 286 3.37 6.80 -10.46
C MET A 286 3.27 5.32 -10.12
N LEU A 287 2.10 4.72 -10.30
CA LEU A 287 1.78 3.34 -9.94
C LEU A 287 1.55 2.47 -11.17
N ASP A 288 2.07 1.26 -11.17
CA ASP A 288 1.61 0.21 -12.08
C ASP A 288 0.37 -0.47 -11.50
N VAL A 289 -0.80 -0.09 -12.01
CA VAL A 289 -2.09 -0.65 -11.57
C VAL A 289 -2.26 -2.14 -11.86
N ARG A 290 -1.39 -2.75 -12.69
CA ARG A 290 -1.37 -4.19 -12.98
C ARG A 290 -0.52 -4.98 -11.98
N GLY A 291 0.28 -4.27 -11.17
CA GLY A 291 1.12 -4.85 -10.13
C GLY A 291 0.33 -5.54 -9.01
N SER A 292 1.03 -6.33 -8.17
CA SER A 292 0.47 -6.83 -6.92
C SER A 292 0.26 -5.68 -5.92
N ASP A 293 -0.44 -5.94 -4.82
CA ASP A 293 -0.60 -5.00 -3.71
C ASP A 293 0.75 -4.46 -3.23
N SER A 294 1.69 -5.36 -2.97
CA SER A 294 3.05 -5.02 -2.55
C SER A 294 3.85 -4.25 -3.60
N ALA A 295 3.66 -4.54 -4.90
CA ALA A 295 4.33 -3.77 -5.95
C ALA A 295 3.79 -2.33 -6.03
N ARG A 296 2.50 -2.14 -5.80
CA ARG A 296 1.89 -0.80 -5.75
C ARG A 296 2.36 0.00 -4.53
N LEU A 297 2.50 -0.65 -3.36
CA LEU A 297 3.12 -0.02 -2.19
C LEU A 297 4.59 0.33 -2.47
N ASP A 298 5.37 -0.58 -3.04
CA ASP A 298 6.77 -0.35 -3.43
C ASP A 298 6.91 0.87 -4.36
N ASN A 299 6.03 0.98 -5.38
CA ASN A 299 5.99 2.14 -6.26
C ASN A 299 5.68 3.44 -5.50
N THR A 300 4.74 3.38 -4.54
CA THR A 300 4.39 4.54 -3.70
C THR A 300 5.57 4.98 -2.85
N LEU A 301 6.24 4.05 -2.15
CA LEU A 301 7.41 4.34 -1.33
C LEU A 301 8.58 4.88 -2.16
N GLU A 302 8.85 4.26 -3.31
CA GLU A 302 9.87 4.71 -4.25
C GLU A 302 9.57 6.13 -4.74
N PHE A 303 8.33 6.40 -5.16
CA PHE A 303 7.91 7.73 -5.60
C PHE A 303 8.08 8.78 -4.49
N MET A 304 7.60 8.51 -3.28
CA MET A 304 7.70 9.43 -2.15
C MET A 304 9.17 9.74 -1.83
N MET A 305 10.03 8.70 -1.80
CA MET A 305 11.46 8.86 -1.54
C MET A 305 12.15 9.65 -2.67
N MET A 306 11.88 9.34 -3.91
CA MET A 306 12.48 10.05 -5.05
C MET A 306 11.98 11.49 -5.14
N SER A 307 10.80 11.77 -4.61
CA SER A 307 10.21 13.12 -4.51
C SER A 307 10.76 13.96 -3.35
N GLY A 308 11.62 13.40 -2.50
CA GLY A 308 12.31 14.13 -1.43
C GLY A 308 11.96 13.73 0.00
N MET A 309 11.03 12.81 0.19
CA MET A 309 10.69 12.29 1.52
C MET A 309 11.69 11.21 1.96
N ASP A 310 12.02 11.16 3.26
CA ASP A 310 12.83 10.05 3.80
C ASP A 310 12.05 8.73 3.73
N LEU A 311 12.72 7.63 3.40
CA LEU A 311 12.05 6.33 3.29
C LEU A 311 11.37 5.88 4.59
N PRO A 312 11.96 6.00 5.80
CA PRO A 312 11.25 5.68 7.04
C PRO A 312 10.00 6.54 7.26
N LEU A 313 10.04 7.82 6.87
CA LEU A 313 8.88 8.72 6.94
C LEU A 313 7.77 8.28 5.99
N ALA A 314 8.12 7.92 4.76
CA ALA A 314 7.17 7.39 3.78
C ALA A 314 6.48 6.11 4.29
N VAL A 315 7.24 5.22 4.94
CA VAL A 315 6.68 4.01 5.57
C VAL A 315 5.77 4.35 6.76
N MET A 316 6.16 5.29 7.63
CA MET A 316 5.31 5.71 8.76
C MET A 316 4.02 6.39 8.31
N ALA A 317 4.06 7.15 7.21
CA ALA A 317 2.88 7.81 6.65
C ALA A 317 1.91 6.81 6.00
N THR A 318 2.42 5.75 5.35
CA THR A 318 1.61 4.72 4.69
C THR A 318 1.15 3.62 5.64
N ILE A 319 1.98 3.22 6.60
CA ILE A 319 1.72 2.14 7.57
C ILE A 319 1.93 2.68 8.98
N PRO A 320 1.01 3.52 9.46
CA PRO A 320 1.12 4.11 10.79
C PRO A 320 0.91 3.07 11.89
N GLU A 321 1.57 3.26 13.04
CA GLU A 321 1.19 2.53 14.25
C GLU A 321 -0.18 3.02 14.76
N PRO A 322 -0.90 2.22 15.60
CA PRO A 322 -2.09 2.72 16.28
C PRO A 322 -1.69 3.91 17.15
N TRP A 323 -2.36 5.04 17.01
CA TRP A 323 -2.00 6.25 17.74
C TRP A 323 -3.18 6.92 18.45
N GLN A 324 -4.41 6.76 17.93
CA GLN A 324 -5.59 7.48 18.40
C GLN A 324 -5.89 7.16 19.87
N HIS A 325 -5.96 5.88 20.18
CA HIS A 325 -6.43 5.38 21.49
C HIS A 325 -5.31 4.90 22.43
N ILE A 326 -4.05 5.28 22.17
CA ILE A 326 -2.90 4.95 23.05
C ILE A 326 -2.71 6.08 24.08
N PRO A 327 -3.08 5.87 25.38
CA PRO A 327 -2.98 6.92 26.38
C PRO A 327 -1.54 7.34 26.67
N THR A 328 -0.59 6.41 26.54
CA THR A 328 0.84 6.60 26.87
C THR A 328 1.64 7.26 25.75
N MET A 329 1.06 7.44 24.56
CA MET A 329 1.74 8.10 23.46
C MET A 329 1.87 9.60 23.70
N SER A 330 3.05 10.17 23.43
CA SER A 330 3.30 11.59 23.60
C SER A 330 2.41 12.46 22.69
N ARG A 331 2.17 13.71 23.10
CA ARG A 331 1.35 14.66 22.31
C ARG A 331 1.97 14.93 20.95
N GLU A 332 3.28 15.05 20.89
CA GLU A 332 4.03 15.30 19.65
C GLU A 332 3.88 14.15 18.65
N LYS A 333 4.01 12.89 19.12
CA LYS A 333 3.80 11.73 18.25
C LYS A 333 2.35 11.62 17.75
N LYS A 334 1.37 11.88 18.62
CA LYS A 334 -0.04 11.92 18.20
C LYS A 334 -0.27 13.00 17.16
N ALA A 335 0.26 14.20 17.35
CA ALA A 335 0.15 15.30 16.41
C ALA A 335 0.80 14.97 15.06
N PHE A 336 1.98 14.35 15.07
CA PHE A 336 2.66 13.86 13.87
C PHE A 336 1.78 12.91 13.07
N TYR A 337 1.26 11.84 13.68
CA TYR A 337 0.40 10.88 12.99
C TYR A 337 -0.92 11.51 12.54
N GLN A 338 -1.51 12.36 13.34
CA GLN A 338 -2.74 13.07 13.00
C GLN A 338 -2.53 14.00 11.80
N TYR A 339 -1.41 14.70 11.72
CA TYR A 339 -1.06 15.54 10.58
C TYR A 339 -1.01 14.72 9.29
N TYR A 340 -0.29 13.59 9.29
CA TYR A 340 -0.23 12.73 8.10
C TYR A 340 -1.57 12.06 7.78
N ALA A 341 -2.37 11.71 8.78
CA ALA A 341 -3.70 11.13 8.60
C ALA A 341 -4.70 12.08 7.92
N THR A 342 -4.46 13.39 7.92
CA THR A 342 -5.28 14.34 7.15
C THR A 342 -5.03 14.27 5.65
N MET A 343 -3.92 13.68 5.22
CA MET A 343 -3.48 13.63 3.82
C MET A 343 -3.36 12.21 3.26
N MET A 344 -3.04 11.24 4.11
CA MET A 344 -2.78 9.85 3.70
C MET A 344 -3.65 8.89 4.51
N GLU A 345 -4.45 8.12 3.83
CA GLU A 345 -5.14 6.96 4.41
C GLU A 345 -4.15 5.83 4.69
N PRO A 346 -4.33 5.06 5.78
CA PRO A 346 -3.45 3.93 6.07
C PRO A 346 -3.58 2.84 5.00
N TRP A 347 -2.43 2.26 4.61
CA TRP A 347 -2.36 1.04 3.81
C TRP A 347 -2.43 -0.13 4.78
N ASP A 348 -3.60 -0.69 4.94
CA ASP A 348 -3.92 -1.61 6.04
C ASP A 348 -4.14 -3.04 5.57
N GLY A 349 -3.77 -3.96 6.45
CA GLY A 349 -3.83 -5.40 6.27
C GLY A 349 -2.74 -6.10 7.08
N PRO A 350 -2.78 -7.43 7.21
CA PRO A 350 -1.75 -8.19 7.91
C PRO A 350 -0.44 -8.11 7.12
N ALA A 351 0.54 -7.34 7.61
CA ALA A 351 1.77 -7.08 6.88
C ALA A 351 3.03 -7.18 7.76
N SER A 352 4.06 -7.86 7.24
CA SER A 352 5.44 -7.73 7.68
C SER A 352 6.27 -7.27 6.49
N ILE A 353 6.89 -6.10 6.62
CA ILE A 353 7.61 -5.43 5.54
C ILE A 353 9.05 -5.22 5.96
N ILE A 354 9.98 -5.57 5.07
CA ILE A 354 11.38 -5.20 5.17
C ILE A 354 11.70 -4.31 3.97
N PHE A 355 12.34 -3.19 4.21
CA PHE A 355 12.63 -2.20 3.17
C PHE A 355 14.08 -1.69 3.26
N THR A 356 14.59 -1.20 2.13
CA THR A 356 15.93 -0.61 2.04
C THR A 356 16.01 0.38 0.88
N ASP A 357 16.84 1.38 1.04
CA ASP A 357 17.28 2.27 -0.04
C ASP A 357 18.74 1.99 -0.45
N GLY A 358 19.37 0.97 0.13
CA GLY A 358 20.76 0.59 -0.07
C GLY A 358 21.74 1.17 0.96
N ASP A 359 21.32 2.11 1.79
CA ASP A 359 22.09 2.69 2.89
C ASP A 359 21.48 2.39 4.26
N ILE A 360 20.17 2.25 4.32
CA ILE A 360 19.43 1.83 5.50
C ILE A 360 18.71 0.50 5.23
N MET A 361 18.45 -0.27 6.27
CA MET A 361 17.48 -1.37 6.25
C MET A 361 16.50 -1.16 7.39
N GLY A 362 15.22 -1.16 7.05
CA GLY A 362 14.14 -1.08 8.02
C GLY A 362 13.21 -2.28 7.96
N ALA A 363 12.55 -2.57 9.07
CA ALA A 363 11.48 -3.56 9.15
C ALA A 363 10.33 -3.04 10.00
N VAL A 364 9.10 -3.27 9.56
CA VAL A 364 7.88 -2.82 10.24
C VAL A 364 6.80 -3.88 10.18
N LEU A 365 6.01 -4.00 11.23
CA LEU A 365 4.75 -4.71 11.24
C LEU A 365 3.59 -3.72 11.15
N ASP A 366 2.50 -4.18 10.53
CA ASP A 366 1.23 -3.47 10.57
C ASP A 366 0.75 -3.21 12.00
N ARG A 367 -0.24 -2.36 12.17
CA ARG A 367 -0.79 -1.98 13.48
C ARG A 367 -1.33 -3.17 14.29
N ASN A 368 -1.76 -4.24 13.64
CA ASN A 368 -2.25 -5.46 14.28
C ASN A 368 -1.11 -6.40 14.66
N GLY A 369 -0.03 -6.44 13.87
CA GLY A 369 1.14 -7.27 14.08
C GLY A 369 0.84 -8.77 13.98
N LEU A 370 0.01 -9.17 13.01
CA LEU A 370 -0.44 -10.56 12.85
C LEU A 370 0.64 -11.46 12.26
N ARG A 371 1.59 -10.89 11.49
CA ARG A 371 2.67 -11.65 10.87
C ARG A 371 3.86 -11.82 11.82
N PRO A 372 4.45 -13.02 11.87
CA PRO A 372 5.64 -13.24 12.70
C PRO A 372 6.87 -12.55 12.10
N SER A 373 7.69 -11.96 12.97
CA SER A 373 8.99 -11.40 12.61
C SER A 373 9.90 -11.45 13.82
N ARG A 374 11.06 -12.08 13.67
CA ARG A 374 12.07 -12.29 14.71
C ARG A 374 13.40 -11.75 14.24
N TYR A 375 14.17 -11.15 15.16
CA TYR A 375 15.53 -10.71 14.82
C TYR A 375 16.52 -11.05 15.91
N TYR A 376 17.76 -11.17 15.48
CA TYR A 376 18.95 -11.35 16.31
C TYR A 376 19.91 -10.22 16.02
N LEU A 377 20.53 -9.70 17.08
CA LEU A 377 21.73 -8.88 17.00
C LEU A 377 22.91 -9.76 17.41
N THR A 378 23.95 -9.78 16.61
CA THR A 378 25.16 -10.54 16.87
C THR A 378 26.37 -9.63 16.95
N ASP A 379 27.34 -10.01 17.79
CA ASP A 379 28.66 -9.36 17.91
C ASP A 379 29.69 -10.47 18.14
N ASP A 380 30.68 -10.59 17.28
CA ASP A 380 31.72 -11.61 17.39
C ASP A 380 32.89 -11.20 18.32
N GLY A 381 32.79 -10.04 18.97
CA GLY A 381 33.85 -9.49 19.80
C GLY A 381 35.08 -8.99 19.02
N LYS A 382 35.10 -9.14 17.70
CA LYS A 382 36.17 -8.67 16.80
C LYS A 382 35.72 -7.44 16.01
N GLY A 383 34.51 -6.98 16.28
CA GLY A 383 33.93 -5.78 15.68
C GLY A 383 32.90 -6.06 14.56
N ASN A 384 32.63 -7.32 14.21
CA ASN A 384 31.59 -7.63 13.24
C ASN A 384 30.23 -7.71 13.94
N ARG A 385 29.34 -6.83 13.58
CA ARG A 385 27.97 -6.76 14.09
C ARG A 385 26.97 -6.97 12.99
N TYR A 386 26.09 -7.96 13.17
CA TYR A 386 25.04 -8.25 12.21
C TYR A 386 23.67 -8.18 12.85
N LEU A 387 22.70 -7.69 12.06
CA LEU A 387 21.30 -7.92 12.32
C LEU A 387 20.83 -9.01 11.38
N VAL A 388 20.20 -10.05 11.94
CA VAL A 388 19.55 -11.13 11.20
C VAL A 388 18.09 -11.14 11.55
N LEU A 389 17.22 -10.94 10.55
CA LEU A 389 15.76 -10.93 10.70
C LEU A 389 15.16 -12.02 9.84
N SER A 390 14.15 -12.72 10.36
CA SER A 390 13.40 -13.72 9.60
C SER A 390 11.97 -13.86 10.11
N SER A 391 11.07 -14.33 9.26
CA SER A 391 9.71 -14.71 9.64
C SER A 391 9.66 -15.88 10.61
N GLU A 392 10.72 -16.70 10.69
CA GLU A 392 10.83 -17.83 11.62
C GLU A 392 12.16 -17.83 12.38
N VAL A 393 12.11 -18.39 13.59
CA VAL A 393 13.31 -18.69 14.39
C VAL A 393 14.03 -19.89 13.78
N GLY A 394 15.36 -19.83 13.71
CA GLY A 394 16.18 -20.95 13.23
C GLY A 394 16.34 -21.01 11.70
N ALA A 395 15.85 -20.00 10.97
CA ALA A 395 16.08 -19.90 9.52
C ALA A 395 17.57 -19.76 9.16
N LEU A 396 18.40 -19.27 10.09
CA LEU A 396 19.85 -19.24 10.00
C LEU A 396 20.44 -19.78 11.32
N GLU A 397 21.40 -20.70 11.21
CA GLU A 397 22.16 -21.16 12.37
C GLU A 397 23.14 -20.06 12.82
N ILE A 398 22.96 -19.59 14.03
CA ILE A 398 23.80 -18.56 14.64
C ILE A 398 24.38 -19.12 15.94
N PRO A 399 25.70 -19.15 16.12
CA PRO A 399 26.31 -19.58 17.38
C PRO A 399 25.77 -18.75 18.55
N SER A 400 25.44 -19.40 19.66
CA SER A 400 24.77 -18.75 20.78
C SER A 400 25.67 -17.76 21.53
N ASP A 401 26.96 -17.93 21.44
CA ASP A 401 27.98 -17.09 22.07
C ASP A 401 28.17 -15.72 21.41
N VAL A 402 27.79 -15.60 20.12
CA VAL A 402 27.85 -14.31 19.41
C VAL A 402 26.50 -13.54 19.46
N ILE A 403 25.43 -14.12 19.98
CA ILE A 403 24.12 -13.47 20.03
C ILE A 403 24.04 -12.52 21.22
N VAL A 404 23.91 -11.24 20.94
CA VAL A 404 23.77 -10.18 21.95
C VAL A 404 22.32 -9.94 22.34
N LYS A 405 21.38 -9.99 21.35
CA LYS A 405 19.95 -9.75 21.55
C LYS A 405 19.11 -10.70 20.69
N LYS A 406 18.04 -11.22 21.27
CA LYS A 406 16.96 -11.95 20.58
C LYS A 406 15.65 -11.21 20.87
N GLU A 407 14.93 -10.83 19.84
CA GLU A 407 13.71 -10.06 20.00
C GLU A 407 12.71 -10.39 18.89
N ARG A 408 11.45 -10.06 19.12
CA ARG A 408 10.43 -10.02 18.07
C ARG A 408 10.16 -8.58 17.66
N LEU A 409 9.80 -8.37 16.42
CA LEU A 409 9.23 -7.10 16.01
C LEU A 409 7.80 -7.00 16.57
N HIS A 410 7.48 -5.85 17.18
CA HIS A 410 6.18 -5.61 17.80
C HIS A 410 5.21 -4.91 16.82
N PRO A 411 3.88 -5.05 17.03
CA PRO A 411 2.87 -4.38 16.22
C PRO A 411 3.12 -2.87 16.09
N GLY A 412 3.09 -2.37 14.88
CA GLY A 412 3.31 -0.95 14.57
C GLY A 412 4.71 -0.43 14.87
N LYS A 413 5.63 -1.26 15.35
CA LYS A 413 7.00 -0.83 15.66
C LYS A 413 7.94 -1.02 14.48
N MET A 414 8.87 -0.09 14.33
CA MET A 414 9.88 -0.08 13.28
C MET A 414 11.27 -0.38 13.86
N LEU A 415 11.98 -1.26 13.20
CA LEU A 415 13.40 -1.53 13.41
C LEU A 415 14.16 -0.88 12.27
N LEU A 416 15.21 -0.08 12.54
CA LEU A 416 15.98 0.60 11.51
C LEU A 416 17.48 0.45 11.79
N VAL A 417 18.23 -0.02 10.80
CA VAL A 417 19.69 0.00 10.77
C VAL A 417 20.15 1.02 9.75
N ASP A 418 20.95 1.97 10.18
CA ASP A 418 21.67 2.91 9.34
C ASP A 418 23.11 2.39 9.14
N THR A 419 23.39 1.83 7.97
CA THR A 419 24.71 1.21 7.68
C THR A 419 25.80 2.26 7.42
N VAL A 420 25.42 3.50 7.13
CA VAL A 420 26.38 4.61 6.95
C VAL A 420 26.88 5.10 8.31
N LYS A 421 25.97 5.23 9.28
CA LYS A 421 26.31 5.60 10.66
C LYS A 421 26.82 4.43 11.50
N GLY A 422 26.51 3.18 11.07
CA GLY A 422 26.84 1.98 11.83
C GLY A 422 25.97 1.77 13.06
N GLU A 423 24.71 2.21 13.02
CA GLU A 423 23.81 2.29 14.18
C GLU A 423 22.51 1.53 13.97
N LEU A 424 22.02 0.92 15.05
CA LEU A 424 20.64 0.49 15.18
C LEU A 424 19.85 1.63 15.81
N ILE A 425 18.84 2.14 15.11
CA ILE A 425 17.97 3.21 15.61
C ILE A 425 16.69 2.58 16.15
N GLU A 426 16.48 2.74 17.46
CA GLU A 426 15.30 2.22 18.15
C GLU A 426 14.03 2.97 17.75
N ASP A 427 12.89 2.28 17.69
CA ASP A 427 11.58 2.82 17.27
C ASP A 427 11.21 4.15 17.93
N GLU A 428 11.36 4.21 19.26
CA GLU A 428 10.97 5.42 20.01
C GLU A 428 11.86 6.63 19.67
N THR A 429 13.16 6.41 19.49
CA THR A 429 14.10 7.46 19.08
C THR A 429 13.75 7.96 17.70
N LEU A 430 13.61 7.05 16.74
CA LEU A 430 13.28 7.35 15.36
C LEU A 430 11.99 8.18 15.25
N LYS A 431 10.92 7.69 15.87
CA LYS A 431 9.60 8.33 15.79
C LYS A 431 9.53 9.66 16.53
N ASN A 432 10.23 9.78 17.65
CA ASN A 432 10.32 11.05 18.37
C ASN A 432 11.11 12.11 17.58
N ASP A 433 12.15 11.71 16.84
CA ASP A 433 12.91 12.63 16.00
C ASP A 433 12.04 13.17 14.87
N TYR A 434 11.23 12.31 14.20
CA TYR A 434 10.27 12.74 13.20
C TYR A 434 9.16 13.61 13.78
N ALA A 435 8.60 13.23 14.93
CA ALA A 435 7.51 13.96 15.57
C ALA A 435 7.90 15.37 16.02
N LYS A 436 9.19 15.66 16.16
CA LYS A 436 9.74 16.97 16.59
C LYS A 436 10.29 17.79 15.42
N ARG A 437 10.27 17.29 14.19
CA ARG A 437 10.81 18.02 13.03
C ARG A 437 10.05 19.31 12.73
N GLN A 438 8.73 19.28 12.95
CA GLN A 438 7.83 20.38 12.68
C GLN A 438 6.89 20.60 13.87
N PRO A 439 6.31 21.77 14.03
CA PRO A 439 5.33 22.05 15.09
C PRO A 439 3.93 21.54 14.71
N TYR A 440 3.81 20.23 14.42
CA TYR A 440 2.55 19.62 13.95
C TYR A 440 1.36 19.90 14.87
N GLY A 441 1.60 19.96 16.19
CA GLY A 441 0.55 20.28 17.16
C GLY A 441 -0.03 21.67 16.96
N GLU A 442 0.83 22.68 16.75
CA GLU A 442 0.42 24.07 16.49
C GLU A 442 -0.32 24.18 15.16
N TRP A 443 0.16 23.49 14.11
CA TRP A 443 -0.48 23.45 12.80
C TRP A 443 -1.89 22.86 12.87
N LEU A 444 -2.06 21.76 13.62
CA LEU A 444 -3.36 21.14 13.84
C LEU A 444 -4.28 22.03 14.70
N ASP A 445 -3.75 22.66 15.74
CA ASP A 445 -4.55 23.57 16.58
C ASP A 445 -5.11 24.78 15.78
N HIS A 446 -4.42 25.20 14.71
CA HIS A 446 -4.87 26.30 13.85
C HIS A 446 -5.77 25.88 12.69
N ASN A 447 -5.60 24.67 12.14
CA ASN A 447 -6.21 24.29 10.85
C ASN A 447 -7.15 23.07 10.91
N LEU A 448 -7.13 22.30 12.00
CA LEU A 448 -8.03 21.17 12.17
C LEU A 448 -9.29 21.61 12.90
N TYR A 449 -10.45 21.50 12.25
CA TYR A 449 -11.73 21.92 12.81
C TYR A 449 -12.54 20.71 13.28
N PRO A 450 -12.69 20.46 14.61
CA PRO A 450 -13.58 19.42 15.09
C PRO A 450 -15.04 19.75 14.77
N LEU A 451 -15.82 18.79 14.26
CA LEU A 451 -17.26 18.96 14.00
C LEU A 451 -18.03 19.38 15.25
N ALA A 452 -17.60 18.92 16.44
CA ALA A 452 -18.21 19.29 17.72
C ALA A 452 -18.18 20.79 17.96
N ASP A 453 -17.10 21.47 17.53
CA ASP A 453 -16.86 22.91 17.80
C ASP A 453 -17.55 23.81 16.80
N LEU A 454 -18.13 23.25 15.73
CA LEU A 454 -18.88 24.06 14.76
C LEU A 454 -20.15 24.65 15.40
N LYS A 455 -20.42 25.90 15.03
CA LYS A 455 -21.59 26.63 15.50
C LYS A 455 -22.88 25.88 15.14
N ILE A 456 -23.77 25.75 16.13
CA ILE A 456 -25.11 25.19 15.92
C ILE A 456 -25.96 26.23 15.16
N PRO A 457 -26.50 25.87 13.98
CA PRO A 457 -27.36 26.76 13.22
C PRO A 457 -28.65 27.12 14.00
N ASN A 458 -29.13 28.34 13.87
CA ASN A 458 -30.38 28.77 14.50
C ASN A 458 -31.62 28.30 13.70
N LYS A 459 -31.58 26.99 13.34
CA LYS A 459 -32.64 26.29 12.61
C LYS A 459 -32.82 24.91 13.23
N ARG A 460 -34.03 24.37 13.18
CA ARG A 460 -34.26 22.97 13.58
C ARG A 460 -34.11 22.07 12.37
N PRO A 461 -33.54 20.88 12.54
CA PRO A 461 -33.51 19.85 11.49
C PRO A 461 -34.95 19.55 11.04
N PHE A 462 -35.15 19.48 9.74
CA PHE A 462 -36.44 19.10 9.19
C PHE A 462 -36.70 17.61 9.43
N ARG A 463 -37.89 17.27 9.91
CA ARG A 463 -38.31 15.87 10.14
C ARG A 463 -39.65 15.63 9.44
N TYR A 464 -39.76 14.50 8.81
CA TYR A 464 -41.02 14.02 8.23
C TYR A 464 -41.93 13.44 9.31
N HIS A 465 -43.24 13.65 9.18
CA HIS A 465 -44.23 13.16 10.14
C HIS A 465 -45.45 12.57 9.45
N GLY A 466 -46.20 11.74 10.18
CA GLY A 466 -47.52 11.24 9.79
C GLY A 466 -47.56 10.56 8.43
N MET A 467 -48.45 11.01 7.53
CA MET A 467 -48.62 10.36 6.22
C MET A 467 -47.46 10.60 5.27
N GLU A 468 -46.78 11.73 5.37
CA GLU A 468 -45.60 12.05 4.55
C GLU A 468 -44.47 11.08 4.86
N LEU A 469 -44.13 10.86 6.13
CA LEU A 469 -43.16 9.86 6.58
C LEU A 469 -43.47 8.47 6.03
N LYS A 470 -44.75 8.05 6.16
CA LYS A 470 -45.17 6.71 5.65
C LYS A 470 -45.05 6.58 4.14
N ARG A 471 -45.29 7.66 3.38
CA ARG A 471 -45.11 7.65 1.91
C ARG A 471 -43.65 7.51 1.54
N LEU A 472 -42.76 8.24 2.21
CA LEU A 472 -41.30 8.14 1.99
C LEU A 472 -40.77 6.77 2.40
N GLN A 473 -41.14 6.26 3.56
CA GLN A 473 -40.76 4.90 3.97
C GLN A 473 -41.15 3.86 2.91
N ARG A 474 -42.34 3.98 2.32
CA ARG A 474 -42.75 3.07 1.22
C ARG A 474 -41.95 3.30 -0.06
N ALA A 475 -41.70 4.55 -0.41
CA ALA A 475 -40.93 4.89 -1.60
C ALA A 475 -39.49 4.36 -1.55
N PHE A 476 -38.87 4.36 -0.36
CA PHE A 476 -37.54 3.87 -0.11
C PHE A 476 -37.49 2.41 0.40
N GLY A 477 -38.58 1.65 0.27
CA GLY A 477 -38.62 0.21 0.51
C GLY A 477 -38.55 -0.23 1.97
N TYR A 478 -38.89 0.63 2.93
CA TYR A 478 -38.98 0.25 4.35
C TYR A 478 -40.11 -0.76 4.55
N THR A 479 -39.77 -1.98 4.96
CA THR A 479 -40.72 -3.05 5.24
C THR A 479 -41.02 -3.14 6.73
N TYR A 480 -42.01 -3.98 7.07
CA TYR A 480 -42.30 -4.30 8.46
C TYR A 480 -41.07 -4.92 9.14
N GLU A 481 -40.39 -5.83 8.45
CA GLU A 481 -39.19 -6.52 8.94
C GLU A 481 -38.05 -5.52 9.17
N THR A 482 -37.81 -4.59 8.24
CA THR A 482 -36.79 -3.52 8.41
C THR A 482 -37.07 -2.72 9.68
N MET A 483 -38.33 -2.33 9.92
CA MET A 483 -38.70 -1.54 11.08
C MET A 483 -38.62 -2.33 12.39
N TYR A 484 -39.24 -3.52 12.45
CA TYR A 484 -39.43 -4.26 13.69
C TYR A 484 -38.29 -5.21 14.04
N SER A 485 -37.59 -5.77 13.04
CA SER A 485 -36.51 -6.73 13.26
C SER A 485 -35.12 -6.09 13.27
N MET A 486 -34.96 -4.92 12.67
CA MET A 486 -33.66 -4.25 12.57
C MET A 486 -33.66 -2.90 13.32
N MET A 487 -34.43 -1.91 12.88
CA MET A 487 -34.33 -0.54 13.38
C MET A 487 -34.77 -0.36 14.83
N ILE A 488 -35.94 -0.95 15.22
CA ILE A 488 -36.44 -0.86 16.61
C ILE A 488 -35.46 -1.52 17.60
N PRO A 489 -34.93 -2.74 17.37
CA PRO A 489 -33.90 -3.31 18.24
C PRO A 489 -32.65 -2.44 18.34
N MET A 490 -32.16 -1.87 17.25
CA MET A 490 -31.01 -0.95 17.28
C MET A 490 -31.31 0.29 18.13
N ALA A 491 -32.50 0.89 17.97
CA ALA A 491 -32.90 2.06 18.74
C ALA A 491 -33.06 1.77 20.24
N LEU A 492 -33.52 0.57 20.60
CA LEU A 492 -33.75 0.20 22.00
C LEU A 492 -32.47 -0.27 22.70
N ASN A 493 -31.60 -1.00 22.00
CA ASN A 493 -30.47 -1.71 22.58
C ASN A 493 -29.12 -1.03 22.31
N GLY A 494 -29.09 -0.02 21.41
CA GLY A 494 -27.85 0.64 21.02
C GLY A 494 -26.86 -0.23 20.23
N GLY A 495 -27.37 -1.33 19.64
CA GLY A 495 -26.56 -2.28 18.87
C GLY A 495 -27.40 -2.99 17.81
N GLU A 496 -26.75 -3.43 16.75
CA GLU A 496 -27.39 -4.18 15.66
C GLU A 496 -27.83 -5.56 16.13
N PRO A 497 -29.04 -6.02 15.78
CA PRO A 497 -29.46 -7.40 16.02
C PRO A 497 -28.62 -8.37 15.18
N THR A 498 -28.58 -9.64 15.57
CA THR A 498 -27.86 -10.67 14.82
C THR A 498 -28.44 -10.78 13.40
N ALA A 499 -27.60 -10.49 12.41
CA ALA A 499 -27.93 -10.49 10.99
C ALA A 499 -26.72 -10.90 10.15
N ALA A 500 -26.96 -11.30 8.90
CA ALA A 500 -25.87 -11.49 7.92
C ALA A 500 -25.53 -10.14 7.26
N MET A 501 -24.25 -9.92 6.98
CA MET A 501 -23.80 -8.79 6.17
C MET A 501 -23.89 -9.15 4.68
N GLY A 502 -24.93 -8.66 4.03
CA GLY A 502 -25.27 -8.98 2.65
C GLY A 502 -26.10 -10.28 2.51
N VAL A 503 -26.51 -10.56 1.29
CA VAL A 503 -27.39 -11.71 0.96
C VAL A 503 -26.62 -12.72 0.13
N ASP A 504 -26.37 -13.91 0.69
CA ASP A 504 -25.67 -15.01 0.00
C ASP A 504 -26.61 -15.94 -0.78
N VAL A 505 -27.93 -15.84 -0.56
CA VAL A 505 -28.92 -16.65 -1.27
C VAL A 505 -29.12 -16.14 -2.70
N PRO A 506 -29.26 -17.03 -3.69
CA PRO A 506 -29.58 -16.63 -5.05
C PRO A 506 -30.89 -15.86 -5.10
N ILE A 507 -30.89 -14.75 -5.81
CA ILE A 507 -32.11 -13.95 -6.02
C ILE A 507 -33.09 -14.74 -6.89
N PRO A 508 -34.33 -14.97 -6.44
CA PRO A 508 -35.30 -15.73 -7.22
C PRO A 508 -35.63 -15.01 -8.53
N PRO A 509 -35.38 -15.61 -9.71
CA PRO A 509 -35.52 -14.93 -11.00
C PRO A 509 -36.96 -14.54 -11.36
N LEU A 510 -37.93 -15.16 -10.70
CA LEU A 510 -39.37 -14.87 -10.88
C LEU A 510 -39.94 -13.94 -9.80
N SER A 511 -39.11 -13.45 -8.86
CA SER A 511 -39.55 -12.52 -7.83
C SER A 511 -39.95 -11.18 -8.48
N LYS A 512 -41.03 -10.61 -7.96
CA LYS A 512 -41.45 -9.24 -8.28
C LYS A 512 -40.90 -8.21 -7.29
N GLN A 513 -40.13 -8.66 -6.31
CA GLN A 513 -39.48 -7.78 -5.35
C GLN A 513 -38.22 -7.19 -5.98
N ASN A 514 -38.00 -5.91 -5.78
CA ASN A 514 -36.77 -5.22 -6.12
C ASN A 514 -35.98 -5.01 -4.83
N PRO A 515 -35.01 -5.87 -4.51
CA PRO A 515 -34.17 -5.67 -3.32
C PRO A 515 -33.35 -4.38 -3.50
N PRO A 516 -32.99 -3.69 -2.42
CA PRO A 516 -32.13 -2.52 -2.49
C PRO A 516 -30.77 -2.90 -3.09
N LEU A 517 -30.12 -1.97 -3.73
CA LEU A 517 -28.82 -2.23 -4.42
C LEU A 517 -27.75 -2.81 -3.48
N PHE A 518 -27.82 -2.49 -2.20
CA PHE A 518 -26.91 -3.01 -1.17
C PHE A 518 -26.92 -4.55 -1.05
N ASP A 519 -28.05 -5.19 -1.30
CA ASP A 519 -28.21 -6.66 -1.17
C ASP A 519 -27.42 -7.45 -2.21
N TYR A 520 -26.99 -6.79 -3.31
CA TYR A 520 -26.16 -7.42 -4.34
C TYR A 520 -24.67 -7.45 -4.00
N PHE A 521 -24.27 -6.82 -2.90
CA PHE A 521 -22.88 -6.75 -2.46
C PHE A 521 -22.69 -7.62 -1.23
N LYS A 522 -21.55 -8.28 -1.18
CA LYS A 522 -21.13 -9.11 -0.06
C LYS A 522 -19.62 -9.04 0.10
N GLN A 523 -19.15 -9.49 1.21
CA GLN A 523 -17.73 -9.59 1.46
C GLN A 523 -17.06 -10.62 0.53
N LEU A 524 -16.01 -10.20 -0.18
CA LEU A 524 -15.31 -11.01 -1.16
C LEU A 524 -14.13 -11.80 -0.59
N PHE A 525 -13.62 -11.40 0.58
CA PHE A 525 -12.49 -12.08 1.20
C PHE A 525 -12.92 -13.32 1.96
N ALA A 526 -12.12 -14.39 1.84
CA ALA A 526 -12.15 -15.47 2.81
C ALA A 526 -11.63 -14.94 4.15
N GLN A 527 -12.53 -14.60 5.04
CA GLN A 527 -12.19 -14.19 6.40
C GLN A 527 -12.46 -15.32 7.39
N VAL A 528 -11.60 -15.43 8.38
CA VAL A 528 -11.89 -16.27 9.53
C VAL A 528 -13.05 -15.67 10.31
N THR A 529 -13.94 -16.51 10.79
CA THR A 529 -15.12 -16.09 11.57
C THR A 529 -14.73 -15.34 12.85
N ASN A 530 -13.59 -15.74 13.45
CA ASN A 530 -13.02 -15.10 14.62
C ASN A 530 -11.62 -14.61 14.25
N PRO A 531 -11.46 -13.34 13.82
CA PRO A 531 -10.13 -12.78 13.54
C PRO A 531 -9.29 -12.81 14.83
N PRO A 532 -7.96 -12.95 14.73
CA PRO A 532 -7.07 -13.07 15.88
C PRO A 532 -6.84 -11.71 16.58
N ILE A 533 -7.91 -10.96 16.80
CA ILE A 533 -7.94 -9.66 17.46
C ILE A 533 -8.96 -9.76 18.58
N ASP A 534 -8.47 -9.63 19.82
CA ASP A 534 -9.34 -9.59 20.99
C ASP A 534 -10.00 -8.21 21.15
N SER A 535 -11.05 -8.13 21.99
CA SER A 535 -11.82 -6.91 22.18
C SER A 535 -11.01 -5.74 22.81
N ILE A 536 -9.96 -6.05 23.57
CA ILE A 536 -9.07 -5.03 24.14
C ILE A 536 -8.21 -4.43 23.03
N ARG A 537 -7.63 -5.28 22.18
CA ARG A 537 -6.82 -4.85 21.06
C ARG A 537 -7.67 -4.11 20.02
N GLU A 538 -8.87 -4.58 19.74
CA GLU A 538 -9.81 -3.93 18.84
C GLU A 538 -10.05 -2.46 19.26
N SER A 539 -10.26 -2.19 20.53
CA SER A 539 -10.46 -0.83 21.04
C SER A 539 -9.26 0.11 20.85
N VAL A 540 -8.06 -0.46 20.68
CA VAL A 540 -6.82 0.31 20.44
C VAL A 540 -6.59 0.61 18.97
N ILE A 541 -6.93 -0.34 18.09
CA ILE A 541 -6.57 -0.29 16.67
C ILE A 541 -7.69 0.21 15.76
N THR A 542 -8.97 0.13 16.19
CA THR A 542 -10.10 0.61 15.39
C THR A 542 -10.37 2.08 15.67
N ASP A 543 -10.66 2.82 14.62
CA ASP A 543 -11.07 4.21 14.70
C ASP A 543 -12.05 4.53 13.56
N THR A 544 -13.05 5.36 13.85
CA THR A 544 -14.07 5.77 12.89
C THR A 544 -13.90 7.24 12.46
N THR A 545 -12.85 7.90 12.93
CA THR A 545 -12.57 9.30 12.57
C THR A 545 -12.32 9.44 11.07
N VAL A 546 -12.98 10.41 10.46
CA VAL A 546 -12.77 10.83 9.08
C VAL A 546 -12.40 12.30 9.01
N TYR A 547 -11.63 12.67 7.99
CA TYR A 547 -11.25 14.04 7.70
C TYR A 547 -11.92 14.48 6.41
N LEU A 548 -12.72 15.58 6.47
CA LEU A 548 -13.46 16.09 5.34
C LEU A 548 -12.81 17.39 4.83
N GLY A 549 -12.67 17.49 3.53
CA GLY A 549 -12.02 18.61 2.85
C GLY A 549 -11.10 18.14 1.74
N ALA A 550 -10.33 19.06 1.18
CA ALA A 550 -9.28 18.76 0.20
C ALA A 550 -8.03 18.24 0.90
N ALA A 551 -7.42 17.19 0.37
CA ALA A 551 -6.13 16.71 0.85
C ALA A 551 -5.01 17.70 0.48
N GLY A 552 -4.04 17.87 1.39
CA GLY A 552 -2.86 18.68 1.14
C GLY A 552 -1.78 17.99 0.29
N ASN A 553 -0.69 18.71 0.02
CA ASN A 553 0.49 18.16 -0.68
C ASN A 553 1.31 17.27 0.25
N LEU A 554 1.15 15.97 0.14
CA LEU A 554 1.85 14.95 0.96
C LEU A 554 3.39 15.07 0.91
N LEU A 555 3.95 15.59 -0.18
CA LEU A 555 5.40 15.64 -0.39
C LEU A 555 6.08 16.83 0.29
N LYS A 556 5.30 17.71 0.93
CA LYS A 556 5.81 18.92 1.56
C LYS A 556 5.15 19.12 2.93
N GLU A 557 5.95 19.28 3.95
CA GLU A 557 5.46 19.55 5.31
C GLU A 557 5.13 21.04 5.44
N GLU A 558 3.83 21.37 5.36
CA GLU A 558 3.31 22.74 5.45
C GLU A 558 2.07 22.79 6.35
N GLU A 559 1.89 23.88 7.07
CA GLU A 559 0.77 24.12 7.96
C GLU A 559 -0.60 24.00 7.25
N ALA A 560 -0.69 24.52 6.01
CA ALA A 560 -1.93 24.55 5.24
C ALA A 560 -2.46 23.14 4.84
N ASN A 561 -1.60 22.12 4.87
CA ASN A 561 -1.96 20.76 4.45
C ASN A 561 -2.96 20.07 5.37
N CYS A 562 -3.09 20.49 6.64
CA CYS A 562 -4.01 19.89 7.60
C CYS A 562 -5.31 20.69 7.82
N ARG A 563 -5.67 21.55 6.84
CA ARG A 563 -6.94 22.32 6.89
C ARG A 563 -8.11 21.45 6.48
N VAL A 564 -8.68 20.73 7.45
CA VAL A 564 -9.77 19.79 7.25
C VAL A 564 -10.75 19.81 8.43
N LEU A 565 -11.97 19.34 8.20
CA LEU A 565 -12.96 19.11 9.24
C LEU A 565 -12.78 17.69 9.80
N LYS A 566 -12.54 17.57 11.12
CA LYS A 566 -12.47 16.29 11.82
C LYS A 566 -13.86 15.84 12.27
N VAL A 567 -14.26 14.66 11.85
CA VAL A 567 -15.53 14.02 12.19
C VAL A 567 -15.23 12.67 12.87
N GLU A 568 -15.66 12.49 14.11
CA GLU A 568 -15.34 11.28 14.90
C GLU A 568 -16.13 10.05 14.47
N ASN A 569 -17.29 10.24 13.85
CA ASN A 569 -18.13 9.16 13.35
C ASN A 569 -18.68 9.49 11.97
N PRO A 570 -18.50 8.65 10.95
CA PRO A 570 -18.96 8.92 9.59
C PRO A 570 -20.49 8.88 9.45
N ILE A 571 -21.24 8.44 10.46
CA ILE A 571 -22.70 8.49 10.46
C ILE A 571 -23.13 9.79 11.12
N LEU A 572 -23.57 10.73 10.32
CA LEU A 572 -23.92 12.08 10.74
C LEU A 572 -25.39 12.18 11.16
N THR A 573 -25.65 12.84 12.28
CA THR A 573 -27.01 13.31 12.57
C THR A 573 -27.42 14.42 11.61
N SER A 574 -28.72 14.68 11.50
CA SER A 574 -29.20 15.81 10.69
C SER A 574 -28.72 17.17 11.22
N LEU A 575 -28.43 17.28 12.53
CA LEU A 575 -27.81 18.46 13.11
C LEU A 575 -26.34 18.61 12.68
N ASP A 576 -25.59 17.53 12.66
CA ASP A 576 -24.19 17.54 12.23
C ASP A 576 -24.09 17.97 10.76
N LEU A 577 -24.93 17.43 9.90
CA LEU A 577 -24.98 17.85 8.50
C LEU A 577 -25.34 19.30 8.33
N MET A 578 -26.29 19.82 9.14
CA MET A 578 -26.63 21.25 9.14
C MET A 578 -25.46 22.12 9.59
N LYS A 579 -24.69 21.71 10.61
CA LYS A 579 -23.48 22.42 11.03
C LYS A 579 -22.46 22.51 9.89
N ILE A 580 -22.28 21.41 9.15
CA ILE A 580 -21.35 21.34 8.01
C ILE A 580 -21.81 22.27 6.90
N ARG A 581 -23.11 22.23 6.50
CA ARG A 581 -23.67 23.10 5.47
C ARG A 581 -23.61 24.60 5.81
N ASP A 582 -23.74 24.94 7.09
CA ASP A 582 -23.77 26.33 7.57
C ASP A 582 -22.37 26.82 7.99
N SER A 583 -21.35 25.99 7.80
CA SER A 583 -19.97 26.35 8.08
C SER A 583 -19.43 27.26 6.96
N HIS A 584 -18.80 28.39 7.38
CA HIS A 584 -18.20 29.34 6.44
C HIS A 584 -16.67 29.34 6.59
N ILE A 585 -16.10 28.17 6.82
CA ILE A 585 -14.65 28.00 6.96
C ILE A 585 -14.01 28.11 5.58
N GLU A 586 -13.02 28.98 5.45
CA GLU A 586 -12.25 29.14 4.22
C GLU A 586 -11.54 27.82 3.87
N GLY A 587 -11.70 27.36 2.62
CA GLY A 587 -11.15 26.10 2.12
C GLY A 587 -12.00 24.86 2.42
N LEU A 588 -13.12 25.00 3.17
CA LEU A 588 -14.06 23.90 3.48
C LEU A 588 -15.49 24.20 2.98
N GLN A 589 -15.60 24.88 1.83
CA GLN A 589 -16.90 25.21 1.24
C GLN A 589 -17.65 23.93 0.86
N THR A 590 -18.97 23.95 1.13
CA THR A 590 -19.87 22.84 0.82
C THR A 590 -20.74 23.15 -0.40
N ALA A 591 -21.12 22.12 -1.16
CA ALA A 591 -22.09 22.20 -2.21
C ALA A 591 -23.04 21.00 -2.19
N ASP A 592 -24.35 21.26 -2.32
CA ASP A 592 -25.36 20.22 -2.47
C ASP A 592 -25.40 19.75 -3.93
N ILE A 593 -25.38 18.43 -4.14
CA ILE A 593 -25.45 17.75 -5.43
C ILE A 593 -26.74 16.92 -5.43
N SER A 594 -27.69 17.31 -6.27
CA SER A 594 -28.98 16.62 -6.34
C SER A 594 -28.84 15.26 -7.02
N MET A 595 -29.33 14.20 -6.36
CA MET A 595 -29.49 12.88 -6.95
C MET A 595 -30.86 12.70 -7.64
N LEU A 596 -31.67 13.75 -7.70
CA LEU A 596 -33.02 13.70 -8.27
C LEU A 596 -32.99 13.85 -9.80
N TYR A 597 -33.91 13.13 -10.45
CA TYR A 597 -34.18 13.27 -11.88
C TYR A 597 -35.66 13.06 -12.18
N THR A 598 -36.15 13.58 -13.30
CA THR A 598 -37.56 13.46 -13.71
C THR A 598 -37.80 12.14 -14.43
N LYS A 599 -39.04 11.70 -14.49
CA LYS A 599 -39.46 10.46 -15.17
C LYS A 599 -39.09 10.43 -16.66
N ASP A 600 -38.97 11.59 -17.31
CA ASP A 600 -38.60 11.70 -18.73
C ASP A 600 -37.08 11.69 -18.95
N THR A 601 -36.30 11.69 -17.90
CA THR A 601 -34.82 11.63 -17.95
C THR A 601 -34.36 10.20 -17.80
N SER A 602 -33.45 9.73 -18.67
CA SER A 602 -32.85 8.43 -18.49
C SER A 602 -31.91 8.41 -17.28
N LEU A 603 -31.73 7.22 -16.65
CA LEU A 603 -30.79 7.08 -15.54
C LEU A 603 -29.34 7.42 -15.97
N ALA A 604 -28.96 7.12 -17.21
CA ALA A 604 -27.64 7.47 -17.77
C ALA A 604 -27.44 8.99 -17.86
N ASP A 605 -28.47 9.71 -18.30
CA ASP A 605 -28.44 11.19 -18.35
C ASP A 605 -28.44 11.79 -16.94
N ALA A 606 -29.20 11.20 -16.01
CA ALA A 606 -29.20 11.63 -14.60
C ALA A 606 -27.80 11.49 -13.97
N ILE A 607 -27.08 10.40 -14.24
CA ILE A 607 -25.69 10.21 -13.79
C ILE A 607 -24.75 11.22 -14.46
N SER A 608 -24.93 11.49 -15.75
CA SER A 608 -24.14 12.51 -16.46
C SER A 608 -24.38 13.92 -15.87
N ASN A 609 -25.62 14.24 -15.49
CA ASN A 609 -25.94 15.49 -14.78
C ASN A 609 -25.30 15.54 -13.39
N LEU A 610 -25.21 14.40 -12.68
CA LEU A 610 -24.53 14.32 -11.39
C LEU A 610 -23.04 14.70 -11.52
N TYR A 611 -22.36 14.21 -12.57
CA TYR A 611 -20.96 14.57 -12.86
C TYR A 611 -20.80 16.06 -13.16
N ALA A 612 -21.69 16.63 -13.97
CA ALA A 612 -21.66 18.06 -14.32
C ALA A 612 -21.88 18.97 -13.09
N GLN A 613 -22.79 18.58 -12.19
CA GLN A 613 -23.01 19.30 -10.92
C GLN A 613 -21.74 19.25 -10.05
N ALA A 614 -21.10 18.08 -9.94
CA ALA A 614 -19.89 17.91 -9.14
C ALA A 614 -18.73 18.72 -9.70
N ASP A 615 -18.54 18.74 -11.03
CA ASP A 615 -17.52 19.56 -11.68
C ASP A 615 -17.75 21.05 -11.42
N ALA A 616 -18.98 21.53 -11.62
CA ALA A 616 -19.33 22.93 -11.37
C ALA A 616 -19.09 23.33 -9.90
N ALA A 617 -19.43 22.46 -8.96
CA ALA A 617 -19.19 22.70 -7.53
C ALA A 617 -17.70 22.74 -7.19
N HIS A 618 -16.91 21.79 -7.71
CA HIS A 618 -15.46 21.75 -7.55
C HIS A 618 -14.81 23.02 -8.13
N ASP A 619 -15.19 23.40 -9.35
CA ASP A 619 -14.63 24.58 -10.03
C ASP A 619 -15.02 25.90 -9.33
N ALA A 620 -16.14 25.89 -8.59
CA ALA A 620 -16.55 26.98 -7.70
C ALA A 620 -15.82 26.97 -6.34
N GLY A 621 -14.91 25.99 -6.09
CA GLY A 621 -14.10 25.90 -4.88
C GLY A 621 -14.73 25.08 -3.74
N ALA A 622 -15.75 24.27 -4.01
CA ALA A 622 -16.28 23.36 -2.99
C ALA A 622 -15.30 22.24 -2.69
N ALA A 623 -15.01 22.03 -1.41
CA ALA A 623 -14.16 20.94 -0.90
C ALA A 623 -15.00 19.79 -0.30
N ILE A 624 -16.29 20.01 -0.06
CA ILE A 624 -17.20 18.99 0.48
C ILE A 624 -18.45 18.98 -0.41
N LEU A 625 -18.71 17.85 -1.07
CA LEU A 625 -19.90 17.63 -1.90
C LEU A 625 -20.93 16.81 -1.10
N ILE A 626 -22.15 17.29 -1.03
CA ILE A 626 -23.24 16.63 -0.30
C ILE A 626 -24.25 16.11 -1.33
N LEU A 627 -24.19 14.80 -1.62
CA LEU A 627 -25.19 14.14 -2.46
C LEU A 627 -26.48 14.01 -1.67
N THR A 628 -27.61 14.46 -2.25
CA THR A 628 -28.90 14.43 -1.54
C THR A 628 -30.03 13.88 -2.40
N ASP A 629 -30.85 13.00 -1.83
CA ASP A 629 -32.09 12.48 -2.41
C ASP A 629 -33.34 13.14 -1.81
N ARG A 630 -33.16 14.20 -1.01
CA ARG A 630 -34.31 14.94 -0.49
C ARG A 630 -35.12 15.57 -1.61
N GLY A 631 -36.43 15.44 -1.51
CA GLY A 631 -37.39 16.01 -2.50
C GLY A 631 -37.94 14.94 -3.45
N VAL A 632 -37.74 13.65 -3.16
CA VAL A 632 -38.45 12.59 -3.89
C VAL A 632 -39.96 12.76 -3.77
N ASP A 633 -40.64 12.82 -4.91
CA ASP A 633 -42.07 12.97 -5.04
C ASP A 633 -42.62 12.18 -6.25
N GLN A 634 -43.82 12.54 -6.75
CA GLN A 634 -44.43 11.86 -7.87
C GLN A 634 -43.76 12.14 -9.22
N GLU A 635 -43.02 13.23 -9.35
CA GLU A 635 -42.36 13.66 -10.58
C GLU A 635 -40.83 13.48 -10.50
N HIS A 636 -40.27 13.47 -9.29
CA HIS A 636 -38.83 13.37 -9.06
C HIS A 636 -38.45 12.03 -8.43
N LEU A 637 -37.66 11.28 -9.17
CA LEU A 637 -37.05 10.00 -8.75
C LEU A 637 -35.62 10.24 -8.24
N ALA A 638 -35.12 9.38 -7.34
CA ALA A 638 -33.73 9.43 -6.92
C ALA A 638 -32.89 8.39 -7.64
N ILE A 639 -31.66 8.75 -8.00
CA ILE A 639 -30.63 7.77 -8.33
C ILE A 639 -30.36 6.96 -7.05
N PRO A 640 -30.34 5.61 -7.08
CA PRO A 640 -29.98 4.81 -5.90
C PRO A 640 -28.66 5.31 -5.29
N SER A 641 -28.65 5.55 -3.99
CA SER A 641 -27.52 6.24 -3.33
C SER A 641 -26.18 5.55 -3.53
N LEU A 642 -26.16 4.23 -3.45
CA LEU A 642 -24.94 3.45 -3.69
C LEU A 642 -24.45 3.59 -5.14
N LEU A 643 -25.35 3.64 -6.12
CA LEU A 643 -24.99 3.87 -7.52
C LEU A 643 -24.47 5.28 -7.73
N ALA A 644 -25.09 6.29 -7.12
CA ALA A 644 -24.66 7.69 -7.22
C ALA A 644 -23.25 7.87 -6.64
N VAL A 645 -22.98 7.30 -5.46
CA VAL A 645 -21.66 7.31 -4.82
C VAL A 645 -20.62 6.62 -5.70
N ALA A 646 -20.86 5.38 -6.10
CA ALA A 646 -19.91 4.59 -6.89
C ALA A 646 -19.59 5.23 -8.25
N ALA A 647 -20.63 5.77 -8.92
CA ALA A 647 -20.47 6.45 -10.20
C ALA A 647 -19.66 7.75 -10.05
N LEU A 648 -19.99 8.59 -9.06
CA LEU A 648 -19.29 9.84 -8.84
C LEU A 648 -17.87 9.64 -8.35
N GLU A 649 -17.63 8.71 -7.41
CA GLU A 649 -16.30 8.36 -6.95
C GLU A 649 -15.40 7.89 -8.10
N THR A 650 -15.90 6.96 -8.94
CA THR A 650 -15.17 6.50 -10.11
C THR A 650 -14.87 7.63 -11.09
N TYR A 651 -15.80 8.55 -11.28
CA TYR A 651 -15.61 9.73 -12.12
C TYR A 651 -14.54 10.67 -11.55
N LEU A 652 -14.58 10.95 -10.25
CA LEU A 652 -13.61 11.81 -9.56
C LEU A 652 -12.20 11.20 -9.59
N VAL A 653 -12.07 9.87 -9.44
CA VAL A 653 -10.77 9.17 -9.59
C VAL A 653 -10.25 9.33 -11.01
N ARG A 654 -11.07 9.06 -12.04
CA ARG A 654 -10.68 9.18 -13.46
C ARG A 654 -10.29 10.59 -13.86
N THR A 655 -10.96 11.59 -13.30
CA THR A 655 -10.65 13.01 -13.51
C THR A 655 -9.62 13.56 -12.54
N ARG A 656 -9.11 12.71 -11.63
CA ARG A 656 -8.09 13.05 -10.61
C ARG A 656 -8.51 14.16 -9.67
N LYS A 657 -9.81 14.20 -9.31
CA LYS A 657 -10.43 15.18 -8.39
C LYS A 657 -10.78 14.56 -7.03
N ASN A 658 -10.67 13.23 -6.87
CA ASN A 658 -11.14 12.51 -5.68
C ASN A 658 -10.51 13.03 -4.37
N THR A 659 -9.24 13.42 -4.39
CA THR A 659 -8.55 13.98 -3.21
C THR A 659 -8.74 15.48 -3.02
N ALA A 660 -9.38 16.16 -3.98
CA ALA A 660 -9.71 17.58 -3.87
C ALA A 660 -11.08 17.81 -3.20
N VAL A 661 -11.90 16.77 -3.07
CA VAL A 661 -13.24 16.86 -2.47
C VAL A 661 -13.52 15.66 -1.58
N SER A 662 -14.40 15.84 -0.59
CA SER A 662 -14.98 14.76 0.21
C SER A 662 -16.45 14.59 -0.12
N LEU A 663 -16.95 13.33 -0.16
CA LEU A 663 -18.35 13.01 -0.46
C LEU A 663 -19.14 12.73 0.81
N ILE A 664 -20.15 13.53 1.11
CA ILE A 664 -21.18 13.23 2.11
C ILE A 664 -22.44 12.78 1.38
N VAL A 665 -23.13 11.77 1.90
CA VAL A 665 -24.38 11.27 1.32
C VAL A 665 -25.52 11.48 2.29
N GLU A 666 -26.44 12.35 1.94
CA GLU A 666 -27.72 12.57 2.64
C GLU A 666 -28.78 11.74 1.94
N THR A 667 -29.16 10.60 2.50
CA THR A 667 -30.05 9.66 1.84
C THR A 667 -31.01 8.96 2.78
N ALA A 668 -32.18 8.60 2.24
CA ALA A 668 -33.21 7.87 2.96
C ALA A 668 -33.00 6.33 2.95
N GLU A 669 -32.11 5.79 2.12
CA GLU A 669 -32.07 4.36 1.86
C GLU A 669 -31.44 3.50 2.98
N PRO A 670 -30.29 3.88 3.61
CA PRO A 670 -29.58 2.99 4.51
C PRO A 670 -30.30 2.79 5.86
N THR A 671 -30.47 1.54 6.27
CA THR A 671 -31.19 1.15 7.49
C THR A 671 -30.41 0.20 8.41
N GLU A 672 -29.29 -0.32 7.97
CA GLU A 672 -28.47 -1.31 8.71
C GLU A 672 -26.98 -1.14 8.42
N VAL A 673 -26.10 -1.74 9.25
CA VAL A 673 -24.64 -1.58 9.18
C VAL A 673 -24.09 -1.94 7.81
N HIS A 674 -24.60 -3.00 7.16
CA HIS A 674 -24.19 -3.41 5.82
C HIS A 674 -24.35 -2.29 4.78
N HIS A 675 -25.45 -1.52 4.85
CA HIS A 675 -25.69 -0.40 3.93
C HIS A 675 -24.67 0.72 4.12
N PHE A 676 -24.36 1.06 5.37
CA PHE A 676 -23.31 2.05 5.66
C PHE A 676 -21.93 1.57 5.24
N ALA A 677 -21.60 0.31 5.53
CA ALA A 677 -20.32 -0.27 5.13
C ALA A 677 -20.13 -0.24 3.61
N THR A 678 -21.18 -0.54 2.83
CA THR A 678 -21.13 -0.46 1.37
C THR A 678 -20.98 0.98 0.87
N LEU A 679 -21.72 1.94 1.40
CA LEU A 679 -21.60 3.36 1.01
C LEU A 679 -20.19 3.88 1.27
N LEU A 680 -19.64 3.63 2.46
CA LEU A 680 -18.28 4.03 2.82
C LEU A 680 -17.23 3.30 1.95
N GLY A 681 -17.43 2.00 1.73
CA GLY A 681 -16.54 1.19 0.88
C GLY A 681 -16.51 1.62 -0.58
N PHE A 682 -17.57 2.22 -1.10
CA PHE A 682 -17.65 2.78 -2.45
C PHE A 682 -17.28 4.27 -2.54
N GLY A 683 -16.81 4.89 -1.45
CA GLY A 683 -16.18 6.20 -1.46
C GLY A 683 -16.92 7.32 -0.74
N ALA A 684 -18.06 7.05 -0.09
CA ALA A 684 -18.65 8.05 0.79
C ALA A 684 -17.72 8.32 1.99
N SER A 685 -17.43 9.59 2.28
CA SER A 685 -16.66 9.97 3.46
C SER A 685 -17.53 9.98 4.71
N ALA A 686 -18.81 10.34 4.57
CA ALA A 686 -19.79 10.31 5.65
C ALA A 686 -21.22 10.15 5.10
N VAL A 687 -22.15 9.68 5.94
CA VAL A 687 -23.54 9.40 5.55
C VAL A 687 -24.51 10.03 6.57
N ASN A 688 -25.52 10.74 6.10
CA ASN A 688 -26.66 11.16 6.91
C ASN A 688 -27.91 10.37 6.51
N PRO A 689 -28.33 9.37 7.29
CA PRO A 689 -29.50 8.55 7.00
C PRO A 689 -30.77 9.24 7.53
N TYR A 690 -31.16 10.37 6.94
CA TYR A 690 -32.15 11.30 7.49
C TYR A 690 -33.54 10.71 7.73
N LEU A 691 -33.88 9.60 7.06
CA LEU A 691 -35.17 8.93 7.23
C LEU A 691 -35.12 7.84 8.30
N ALA A 692 -33.96 7.23 8.51
CA ALA A 692 -33.75 6.21 9.53
C ALA A 692 -33.55 6.82 10.94
N LEU A 693 -33.04 8.06 11.04
CA LEU A 693 -32.90 8.83 12.28
C LEU A 693 -34.22 9.41 12.75
#